data_ae026ad10fd3aebf17aa2b51405a60cc
#
_entry.id   ae026ad10fd3aebf17aa2b51405a60cc
#
_cell.length_a   1.000
_cell.length_b   1.000
_cell.length_c   1.000
_cell.angle_alpha   90.00
_cell.angle_beta   90.00
_cell.angle_gamma   90.00
#
_symmetry.space_group_name_H-M   'P 1'
#
loop_
_entity.id
_entity.type
_entity.pdbx_description
1 polymer ?
#
loop_
_entity_poly.entity_id
_entity_poly.type
_entity_poly.pdbx_seq_one_letter_code
_entity_poly.pdbx_strand_id
1 'polypeptide(L)'
;MHAKKNTSMSSIRKNLLSAGLLFLGLTSFAQTYEAESGIREGNADIQTCDSCSGSIVGNLSDSSTVTLAVNAPTAGWYNMQVFYCTGDPRTFKITPGNGPALIVPMPASGGWSTAASQNVSIYLNAGTTDITFASPSYAPNLDKIVVSPITSSQLQTISFGSNNQIVYDNNSKTYSVVFDGVTAISGASAFAKGNQNNVSTSYNNVAYASEAFTDNIGSGTKHTFTLTGGFDTSMQQIFYTYSGKEYVAVQVALSGSGANCYQMSPLTSYNVSPNLGGGDTRALFVPYDNDAFIRYSANSLSGADFTGGEVTNIYSNDSRHGLVIGSVDNSRWKTGVNVVGAGSSSAYVSVINGYANTNLTRDGRGHGWVNIGLDYCDSPKVLITANNDWRTAFETYGEVSALSQPKYIHNWTASKPMGWNSWGSIQSNLNLVKAKAVVDFFQNDVPSFRTEDNTLYLDLDSYWDNMSDTQLAEFAAYCMASGFKPGIYWAPFVDWGGSARPIEGSSYNYSQTWTRINDATYAVDGALAMDPTHPATQARITYFINRFINAGFKMIKFDFLGHASLEADSYYDWQVHTGMEAYHQGMKFLIDAVADDMLIEAAISPNMATGPYVHMRRIACDAYGDIGETDYTLNSTTYGWWQNKMYDFMDADHVVFGNYSEAKNRARYTSAVVTGTITMGDDFSTTGPWVARAQSILQNPEVLSLAQRDLHFVPGDGNTSNAASKIFYARQDDVTYVAVFNYGADSTTMNIDLARLGLAGSYSATELYSGATSSGTGTMTFNLAGTDAGIYKVTGATAGTDSAVSLKATSFLYPNPASDSFKVKFASPVTGNATVTISDLGGKKVYSTNVNVDGTTSAEITTSALAKGFYVVTVATAPQGTLNLKFIKQ
;
A
#
# COMPACT_ATOMS: atom_id res chain seq x y z
N MET A 1 -56.15 -46.21 -51.26
CA MET A 1 -56.41 -47.64 -51.34
C MET A 1 -55.33 -48.38 -50.57
N HIS A 2 -55.72 -49.04 -49.51
CA HIS A 2 -55.27 -50.29 -48.91
C HIS A 2 -53.82 -50.39 -48.57
N ALA A 3 -53.44 -50.51 -47.41
CA ALA A 3 -53.86 -51.21 -46.20
C ALA A 3 -52.89 -52.27 -45.76
N LYS A 4 -52.51 -52.20 -44.49
CA LYS A 4 -52.38 -53.36 -43.53
C LYS A 4 -51.16 -54.23 -43.69
N LYS A 5 -50.47 -54.69 -42.66
CA LYS A 5 -50.68 -54.85 -41.22
C LYS A 5 -49.61 -55.81 -40.72
N ASN A 6 -49.17 -55.59 -39.54
CA ASN A 6 -49.03 -56.48 -38.38
C ASN A 6 -47.88 -57.52 -38.33
N THR A 7 -47.17 -57.48 -37.27
CA THR A 7 -47.04 -58.32 -36.07
C THR A 7 -46.02 -59.46 -36.21
N SER A 8 -45.22 -59.81 -35.24
CA SER A 8 -45.26 -59.84 -33.81
C SER A 8 -43.98 -60.59 -33.27
N MET A 9 -43.59 -60.21 -32.08
CA MET A 9 -43.07 -61.00 -30.96
C MET A 9 -41.90 -62.02 -31.07
N SER A 10 -40.93 -61.72 -30.23
CA SER A 10 -40.32 -62.57 -29.19
C SER A 10 -39.14 -63.45 -29.54
N SER A 11 -38.01 -63.26 -28.87
CA SER A 11 -37.57 -64.07 -27.74
C SER A 11 -36.20 -63.69 -27.23
N ILE A 12 -36.08 -63.81 -25.95
CA ILE A 12 -34.95 -63.56 -25.05
C ILE A 12 -33.76 -64.48 -25.45
N ARG A 13 -32.51 -63.90 -25.47
CA ARG A 13 -31.33 -64.62 -24.99
C ARG A 13 -30.34 -63.60 -24.34
N LYS A 14 -30.06 -63.85 -23.06
CA LYS A 14 -28.97 -63.26 -22.28
C LYS A 14 -27.63 -63.66 -22.89
N ASN A 15 -26.74 -62.69 -23.08
CA ASN A 15 -25.31 -62.95 -23.04
C ASN A 15 -24.63 -61.78 -22.34
N LEU A 16 -23.96 -62.07 -21.23
CA LEU A 16 -22.99 -61.24 -20.59
C LEU A 16 -21.91 -60.86 -21.61
N LEU A 17 -21.65 -59.57 -21.80
CA LEU A 17 -20.37 -59.10 -22.30
C LEU A 17 -19.87 -58.00 -21.36
N SER A 18 -18.71 -58.26 -20.80
CA SER A 18 -17.88 -57.40 -20.01
C SER A 18 -17.71 -56.02 -20.67
N ALA A 19 -18.10 -54.96 -19.98
CA ALA A 19 -17.80 -53.60 -20.36
C ALA A 19 -16.29 -53.33 -20.07
N GLY A 20 -15.47 -53.44 -21.07
CA GLY A 20 -14.15 -52.87 -21.08
C GLY A 20 -14.30 -51.32 -21.13
N LEU A 21 -13.94 -50.64 -20.06
CA LEU A 21 -13.73 -49.20 -20.06
C LEU A 21 -12.58 -48.90 -21.02
N LEU A 22 -12.89 -48.45 -22.21
CA LEU A 22 -11.95 -47.78 -23.09
C LEU A 22 -11.66 -46.41 -22.51
N PHE A 23 -10.55 -46.25 -21.80
CA PHE A 23 -9.95 -44.96 -21.57
C PHE A 23 -9.47 -44.44 -22.95
N LEU A 24 -10.32 -43.66 -23.61
CA LEU A 24 -9.86 -42.77 -24.66
C LEU A 24 -9.01 -41.71 -23.96
N GLY A 25 -7.70 -41.84 -24.03
CA GLY A 25 -6.79 -40.73 -23.74
C GLY A 25 -7.17 -39.57 -24.65
N LEU A 26 -7.76 -38.56 -24.08
CA LEU A 26 -7.95 -37.24 -24.71
C LEU A 26 -6.54 -36.70 -24.94
N THR A 27 -5.98 -36.90 -26.11
CA THR A 27 -4.85 -36.10 -26.58
C THR A 27 -5.39 -34.68 -26.78
N SER A 28 -4.93 -33.76 -25.94
CA SER A 28 -5.23 -32.36 -26.08
C SER A 28 -4.55 -31.80 -27.32
N PHE A 29 -5.26 -31.71 -28.41
CA PHE A 29 -4.78 -31.06 -29.63
C PHE A 29 -4.95 -29.54 -29.50
N ALA A 30 -3.90 -28.80 -29.84
CA ALA A 30 -3.99 -27.36 -30.06
C ALA A 30 -4.97 -27.09 -31.22
N GLN A 31 -5.88 -26.15 -31.04
CA GLN A 31 -6.85 -25.73 -32.05
C GLN A 31 -6.43 -24.40 -32.65
N THR A 32 -6.45 -24.29 -33.97
CA THR A 32 -6.12 -23.08 -34.71
C THR A 32 -7.40 -22.40 -35.19
N TYR A 33 -7.45 -21.09 -35.02
CA TYR A 33 -8.54 -20.23 -35.47
C TYR A 33 -7.93 -19.10 -36.29
N GLU A 34 -8.18 -19.10 -37.61
CA GLU A 34 -7.69 -18.07 -38.51
C GLU A 34 -8.54 -16.80 -38.36
N ALA A 35 -7.92 -15.63 -38.30
CA ALA A 35 -8.58 -14.36 -38.00
C ALA A 35 -9.62 -13.97 -39.05
N GLU A 36 -9.34 -14.26 -40.33
CA GLU A 36 -10.25 -13.98 -41.45
C GLU A 36 -11.54 -14.80 -41.42
N SER A 37 -11.58 -15.90 -40.69
CA SER A 37 -12.79 -16.71 -40.44
C SER A 37 -13.71 -16.11 -39.39
N GLY A 38 -13.24 -15.12 -38.64
CA GLY A 38 -13.98 -14.47 -37.56
C GLY A 38 -15.05 -13.50 -38.03
N ILE A 39 -16.00 -13.17 -37.13
CA ILE A 39 -16.99 -12.15 -37.35
C ILE A 39 -16.31 -10.79 -37.22
N ARG A 40 -16.36 -9.99 -38.28
CA ARG A 40 -15.78 -8.64 -38.30
C ARG A 40 -16.85 -7.58 -38.18
N GLU A 41 -16.56 -6.54 -37.42
CA GLU A 41 -17.40 -5.37 -37.25
C GLU A 41 -16.62 -4.07 -37.53
N GLY A 42 -17.32 -3.01 -37.85
CA GLY A 42 -16.73 -1.72 -38.17
C GLY A 42 -15.90 -1.75 -39.46
N ASN A 43 -14.68 -1.19 -39.38
CA ASN A 43 -13.77 -1.09 -40.54
C ASN A 43 -12.74 -2.24 -40.59
N ALA A 44 -12.91 -3.28 -39.79
CA ALA A 44 -12.02 -4.43 -39.78
C ALA A 44 -12.04 -5.14 -41.15
N ASP A 45 -10.89 -5.27 -41.83
CA ASP A 45 -10.77 -5.78 -43.18
C ASP A 45 -9.76 -6.93 -43.29
N ILE A 46 -9.93 -7.76 -44.32
CA ILE A 46 -8.97 -8.81 -44.65
C ILE A 46 -7.90 -8.22 -45.57
N GLN A 47 -6.64 -8.43 -45.20
CA GLN A 47 -5.48 -8.01 -45.94
C GLN A 47 -4.63 -9.21 -46.34
N THR A 48 -3.92 -9.14 -47.43
CA THR A 48 -2.97 -10.19 -47.83
C THR A 48 -1.66 -10.06 -47.07
N CYS A 49 -1.08 -11.20 -46.69
CA CYS A 49 0.20 -11.25 -45.99
C CYS A 49 0.98 -12.50 -46.45
N ASP A 50 2.05 -12.28 -47.21
CA ASP A 50 2.83 -13.38 -47.77
C ASP A 50 3.64 -14.19 -46.75
N SER A 51 3.95 -13.65 -45.61
CA SER A 51 4.69 -14.32 -44.53
C SER A 51 3.79 -14.87 -43.40
N CYS A 52 2.47 -14.75 -43.54
CA CYS A 52 1.46 -15.25 -42.59
C CYS A 52 0.80 -16.53 -43.13
N SER A 53 -0.32 -16.97 -42.55
CA SER A 53 -1.11 -18.11 -43.08
C SER A 53 -1.89 -17.79 -44.35
N GLY A 54 -1.64 -16.67 -45.00
CA GLY A 54 -2.26 -16.23 -46.25
C GLY A 54 -3.03 -14.91 -46.15
N SER A 55 -3.80 -14.73 -45.09
CA SER A 55 -4.56 -13.50 -44.83
C SER A 55 -4.44 -13.06 -43.38
N ILE A 56 -4.60 -11.78 -43.13
CA ILE A 56 -4.64 -11.16 -41.81
C ILE A 56 -5.84 -10.25 -41.70
N VAL A 57 -6.31 -9.97 -40.48
CA VAL A 57 -7.35 -8.96 -40.24
C VAL A 57 -6.69 -7.71 -39.69
N GLY A 58 -6.86 -6.61 -40.42
CA GLY A 58 -6.32 -5.28 -40.05
C GLY A 58 -7.40 -4.30 -39.67
N ASN A 59 -6.98 -3.04 -39.41
CA ASN A 59 -7.85 -1.90 -39.04
C ASN A 59 -8.65 -2.11 -37.75
N LEU A 60 -8.11 -2.91 -36.80
CA LEU A 60 -8.77 -3.18 -35.53
C LEU A 60 -8.62 -2.01 -34.57
N SER A 61 -9.74 -1.63 -33.92
CA SER A 61 -9.85 -0.57 -32.92
C SER A 61 -11.03 -0.88 -31.98
N ASP A 62 -11.38 0.00 -31.05
CA ASP A 62 -12.59 -0.20 -30.19
C ASP A 62 -13.91 -0.21 -30.99
N SER A 63 -13.94 0.42 -32.17
CA SER A 63 -15.09 0.43 -33.06
C SER A 63 -14.96 -0.54 -34.26
N SER A 64 -13.87 -1.27 -34.35
CA SER A 64 -13.56 -2.17 -35.46
C SER A 64 -12.92 -3.43 -34.94
N THR A 65 -13.69 -4.52 -34.87
CA THR A 65 -13.32 -5.73 -34.14
C THR A 65 -13.32 -6.98 -35.01
N VAL A 66 -12.65 -8.01 -34.55
CA VAL A 66 -12.84 -9.39 -35.04
C VAL A 66 -13.12 -10.32 -33.87
N THR A 67 -14.13 -11.16 -33.99
CA THR A 67 -14.56 -12.13 -32.97
C THR A 67 -14.39 -13.55 -33.47
N LEU A 68 -13.67 -14.35 -32.73
CA LEU A 68 -13.41 -15.78 -32.98
C LEU A 68 -14.17 -16.66 -31.99
N ALA A 69 -14.95 -17.63 -32.47
CA ALA A 69 -15.67 -18.58 -31.65
C ALA A 69 -14.74 -19.74 -31.26
N VAL A 70 -14.20 -19.71 -30.07
CA VAL A 70 -13.23 -20.68 -29.56
C VAL A 70 -13.91 -21.74 -28.73
N ASN A 71 -13.70 -23.03 -29.05
CA ASN A 71 -14.29 -24.15 -28.32
C ASN A 71 -13.29 -24.73 -27.31
N ALA A 72 -13.67 -24.70 -26.03
CA ALA A 72 -12.93 -25.30 -24.93
C ALA A 72 -13.61 -26.61 -24.48
N PRO A 73 -12.99 -27.79 -24.62
CA PRO A 73 -13.61 -29.06 -24.23
C PRO A 73 -13.89 -29.19 -22.73
N THR A 74 -13.12 -28.48 -21.90
CA THR A 74 -13.28 -28.44 -20.44
C THR A 74 -13.05 -27.02 -19.94
N ALA A 75 -13.69 -26.63 -18.84
CA ALA A 75 -13.38 -25.38 -18.18
C ALA A 75 -11.96 -25.43 -17.60
N GLY A 76 -11.17 -24.38 -17.81
CA GLY A 76 -9.80 -24.35 -17.35
C GLY A 76 -8.96 -23.24 -18.00
N TRP A 77 -7.67 -23.25 -17.66
CA TRP A 77 -6.70 -22.36 -18.27
C TRP A 77 -6.21 -22.90 -19.60
N TYR A 78 -6.13 -22.01 -20.58
CA TYR A 78 -5.65 -22.27 -21.93
C TYR A 78 -4.53 -21.31 -22.29
N ASN A 79 -3.51 -21.81 -23.00
CA ASN A 79 -2.55 -20.97 -23.69
C ASN A 79 -3.12 -20.61 -25.06
N MET A 80 -3.30 -19.32 -25.29
CA MET A 80 -3.68 -18.75 -26.58
C MET A 80 -2.44 -18.08 -27.19
N GLN A 81 -1.84 -18.72 -28.17
CA GLN A 81 -0.76 -18.11 -28.93
C GLN A 81 -1.37 -17.23 -30.01
N VAL A 82 -1.18 -15.91 -29.90
CA VAL A 82 -1.68 -14.90 -30.82
C VAL A 82 -0.61 -14.60 -31.85
N PHE A 83 -0.90 -14.86 -33.11
CA PHE A 83 -0.02 -14.53 -34.25
C PHE A 83 -0.45 -13.19 -34.84
N TYR A 84 0.50 -12.30 -35.08
CA TYR A 84 0.22 -10.91 -35.45
C TYR A 84 1.34 -10.30 -36.29
N CYS A 85 1.02 -9.19 -36.97
CA CYS A 85 1.97 -8.35 -37.71
C CYS A 85 1.83 -6.90 -37.28
N THR A 86 2.94 -6.22 -36.97
CA THR A 86 2.95 -4.79 -36.67
C THR A 86 4.33 -4.17 -36.90
N GLY A 87 4.36 -2.98 -37.51
CA GLY A 87 5.59 -2.23 -37.73
C GLY A 87 6.12 -1.48 -36.50
N ASP A 88 5.25 -1.20 -35.57
CA ASP A 88 5.51 -0.50 -34.30
C ASP A 88 4.89 -1.26 -33.13
N PRO A 89 5.30 -1.05 -31.87
CA PRO A 89 4.64 -1.66 -30.70
C PRO A 89 3.19 -1.19 -30.64
N ARG A 90 2.25 -2.14 -30.53
CA ARG A 90 0.80 -1.90 -30.43
C ARG A 90 0.17 -2.79 -29.37
N THR A 91 -1.12 -2.65 -29.15
CA THR A 91 -1.84 -3.36 -28.10
C THR A 91 -3.10 -4.01 -28.66
N PHE A 92 -3.34 -5.27 -28.29
CA PHE A 92 -4.67 -5.88 -28.41
C PHE A 92 -5.45 -5.70 -27.11
N LYS A 93 -6.73 -5.40 -27.25
CA LYS A 93 -7.76 -5.56 -26.23
C LYS A 93 -8.52 -6.86 -26.56
N ILE A 94 -8.29 -7.90 -25.79
CA ILE A 94 -8.83 -9.25 -26.05
C ILE A 94 -9.93 -9.51 -25.03
N THR A 95 -11.18 -9.68 -25.47
CA THR A 95 -12.34 -9.89 -24.58
C THR A 95 -12.89 -11.30 -24.77
N PRO A 96 -12.78 -12.21 -23.77
CA PRO A 96 -13.35 -13.54 -23.83
C PRO A 96 -14.81 -13.52 -23.36
N GLY A 97 -15.76 -13.67 -24.27
CA GLY A 97 -17.19 -13.69 -23.97
C GLY A 97 -17.64 -12.43 -23.23
N ASN A 98 -18.31 -12.63 -22.11
CA ASN A 98 -18.71 -11.54 -21.20
C ASN A 98 -17.67 -11.28 -20.07
N GLY A 99 -16.50 -11.88 -20.18
CA GLY A 99 -15.41 -11.70 -19.22
C GLY A 99 -14.69 -10.34 -19.34
N PRO A 100 -13.81 -10.05 -18.41
CA PRO A 100 -13.01 -8.83 -18.47
C PRO A 100 -12.07 -8.85 -19.68
N ALA A 101 -11.86 -7.67 -20.29
CA ALA A 101 -10.92 -7.52 -21.38
C ALA A 101 -9.47 -7.63 -20.90
N LEU A 102 -8.65 -8.34 -21.64
CA LEU A 102 -7.20 -8.41 -21.46
C LEU A 102 -6.56 -7.37 -22.37
N ILE A 103 -5.74 -6.49 -21.83
CA ILE A 103 -4.96 -5.52 -22.60
C ILE A 103 -3.55 -6.09 -22.80
N VAL A 104 -3.25 -6.53 -24.02
CA VAL A 104 -2.03 -7.27 -24.32
C VAL A 104 -1.14 -6.49 -25.27
N PRO A 105 0.03 -5.95 -24.80
CA PRO A 105 0.99 -5.30 -25.71
C PRO A 105 1.62 -6.32 -26.63
N MET A 106 1.77 -5.92 -27.85
CA MET A 106 2.42 -6.67 -28.93
C MET A 106 3.66 -5.87 -29.36
N PRO A 107 4.87 -6.37 -29.10
CA PRO A 107 6.11 -5.78 -29.64
C PRO A 107 6.07 -5.67 -31.15
N ALA A 108 6.87 -4.74 -31.71
CA ALA A 108 7.02 -4.68 -33.16
C ALA A 108 7.49 -6.03 -33.71
N SER A 109 6.80 -6.54 -34.74
CA SER A 109 7.13 -7.82 -35.37
C SER A 109 8.18 -7.70 -36.48
N GLY A 110 8.63 -6.48 -36.76
CA GLY A 110 9.57 -6.18 -37.86
C GLY A 110 8.90 -5.67 -39.14
N GLY A 111 7.57 -5.56 -39.16
CA GLY A 111 6.82 -5.01 -40.28
C GLY A 111 5.37 -5.45 -40.34
N TRP A 112 4.57 -4.79 -41.17
CA TRP A 112 3.13 -5.02 -41.31
C TRP A 112 2.77 -6.35 -42.01
N SER A 113 3.75 -7.02 -42.56
CA SER A 113 3.64 -8.34 -43.18
C SER A 113 4.65 -9.34 -42.62
N THR A 114 5.29 -9.02 -41.50
CA THR A 114 6.21 -9.92 -40.80
C THR A 114 5.49 -10.51 -39.60
N ALA A 115 5.29 -11.83 -39.56
CA ALA A 115 4.57 -12.49 -38.50
C ALA A 115 5.44 -12.68 -37.23
N ALA A 116 4.86 -12.36 -36.08
CA ALA A 116 5.37 -12.71 -34.76
C ALA A 116 4.26 -13.40 -33.96
N SER A 117 4.58 -13.95 -32.81
CA SER A 117 3.57 -14.53 -31.93
C SER A 117 3.81 -14.18 -30.46
N GLN A 118 2.72 -14.07 -29.70
CA GLN A 118 2.72 -13.84 -28.26
C GLN A 118 1.79 -14.85 -27.59
N ASN A 119 2.25 -15.46 -26.48
CA ASN A 119 1.43 -16.33 -25.67
C ASN A 119 0.60 -15.51 -24.66
N VAL A 120 -0.68 -15.84 -24.55
CA VAL A 120 -1.63 -15.22 -23.62
C VAL A 120 -2.35 -16.33 -22.86
N SER A 121 -2.23 -16.36 -21.55
CA SER A 121 -3.02 -17.30 -20.73
C SER A 121 -4.44 -16.76 -20.55
N ILE A 122 -5.43 -17.60 -20.85
CA ILE A 122 -6.85 -17.23 -20.81
C ILE A 122 -7.64 -18.34 -20.13
N TYR A 123 -8.58 -17.98 -19.26
CA TYR A 123 -9.52 -18.93 -18.67
C TYR A 123 -10.74 -19.06 -19.57
N LEU A 124 -11.09 -20.27 -19.99
CA LEU A 124 -12.25 -20.56 -20.80
C LEU A 124 -13.19 -21.49 -20.05
N ASN A 125 -14.49 -21.23 -20.14
CA ASN A 125 -15.53 -22.17 -19.70
C ASN A 125 -15.66 -23.31 -20.72
N ALA A 126 -16.17 -24.46 -20.28
CA ALA A 126 -16.46 -25.56 -21.20
C ALA A 126 -17.50 -25.13 -22.24
N GLY A 127 -17.27 -25.47 -23.50
CA GLY A 127 -18.08 -25.07 -24.66
C GLY A 127 -17.46 -23.95 -25.47
N THR A 128 -18.27 -23.27 -26.26
CA THR A 128 -17.80 -22.19 -27.14
C THR A 128 -17.81 -20.85 -26.43
N THR A 129 -16.68 -20.14 -26.50
CA THR A 129 -16.50 -18.77 -26.01
C THR A 129 -16.10 -17.87 -27.17
N ASP A 130 -16.83 -16.80 -27.38
CA ASP A 130 -16.48 -15.78 -28.35
C ASP A 130 -15.32 -14.92 -27.82
N ILE A 131 -14.22 -14.84 -28.56
CA ILE A 131 -13.06 -14.02 -28.19
C ILE A 131 -12.96 -12.87 -29.17
N THR A 132 -13.19 -11.65 -28.67
CA THR A 132 -13.15 -10.42 -29.47
C THR A 132 -11.82 -9.73 -29.35
N PHE A 133 -11.22 -9.40 -30.47
CA PHE A 133 -10.00 -8.62 -30.61
C PHE A 133 -10.33 -7.19 -31.02
N ALA A 134 -9.83 -6.22 -30.27
CA ALA A 134 -10.03 -4.79 -30.41
C ALA A 134 -8.76 -4.03 -30.00
N SER A 135 -8.81 -2.71 -29.91
CA SER A 135 -7.76 -1.85 -29.31
C SER A 135 -8.33 -0.49 -28.94
N PRO A 136 -7.90 0.16 -27.85
CA PRO A 136 -8.26 1.55 -27.56
C PRO A 136 -7.76 2.56 -28.61
N SER A 137 -6.75 2.17 -29.41
CA SER A 137 -6.26 2.93 -30.56
C SER A 137 -6.25 2.03 -31.78
N TYR A 138 -5.13 1.88 -32.48
CA TYR A 138 -4.98 0.91 -33.56
C TYR A 138 -4.24 -0.34 -33.06
N ALA A 139 -4.84 -1.53 -33.25
CA ALA A 139 -4.22 -2.81 -32.95
C ALA A 139 -3.14 -3.20 -33.99
N PRO A 140 -2.31 -4.23 -33.67
CA PRO A 140 -1.64 -5.02 -34.71
C PRO A 140 -2.65 -5.66 -35.67
N ASN A 141 -2.20 -6.06 -36.84
CA ASN A 141 -2.96 -6.95 -37.70
C ASN A 141 -2.95 -8.38 -37.08
N LEU A 142 -4.12 -9.00 -36.98
CA LEU A 142 -4.25 -10.37 -36.44
C LEU A 142 -4.18 -11.40 -37.57
N ASP A 143 -3.26 -12.38 -37.43
CA ASP A 143 -3.17 -13.52 -38.35
C ASP A 143 -4.08 -14.67 -37.86
N LYS A 144 -3.79 -15.25 -36.73
CA LYS A 144 -4.54 -16.35 -36.15
C LYS A 144 -4.29 -16.46 -34.65
N ILE A 145 -5.07 -17.32 -34.00
CA ILE A 145 -4.76 -17.82 -32.67
C ILE A 145 -4.66 -19.34 -32.66
N VAL A 146 -3.75 -19.85 -31.83
CA VAL A 146 -3.64 -21.28 -31.54
C VAL A 146 -3.95 -21.47 -30.04
N VAL A 147 -5.03 -22.21 -29.73
CA VAL A 147 -5.50 -22.40 -28.36
C VAL A 147 -5.24 -23.84 -27.92
N SER A 148 -4.55 -24.02 -26.81
CA SER A 148 -4.23 -25.34 -26.22
C SER A 148 -4.50 -25.33 -24.72
N PRO A 149 -5.05 -26.43 -24.14
CA PRO A 149 -5.21 -26.52 -22.70
C PRO A 149 -3.86 -26.49 -22.00
N ILE A 150 -3.78 -25.74 -20.91
CA ILE A 150 -2.64 -25.77 -20.00
C ILE A 150 -2.82 -27.00 -19.12
N THR A 151 -1.95 -28.00 -19.28
CA THR A 151 -2.00 -29.25 -18.50
C THR A 151 -1.52 -28.96 -17.06
N SER A 152 -2.05 -29.70 -16.08
CA SER A 152 -1.63 -29.57 -14.67
C SER A 152 -0.13 -29.80 -14.45
N SER A 153 0.54 -30.53 -15.34
CA SER A 153 2.01 -30.73 -15.31
C SER A 153 2.80 -29.45 -15.69
N GLN A 154 2.17 -28.44 -16.29
CA GLN A 154 2.80 -27.16 -16.65
C GLN A 154 2.62 -26.11 -15.57
N LEU A 155 1.71 -26.33 -14.62
CA LEU A 155 1.43 -25.41 -13.52
C LEU A 155 2.17 -25.85 -12.26
N GLN A 156 2.85 -24.92 -11.62
CA GLN A 156 3.41 -25.07 -10.28
C GLN A 156 2.56 -24.23 -9.31
N THR A 157 1.90 -24.89 -8.34
CA THR A 157 1.12 -24.24 -7.32
C THR A 157 1.92 -24.11 -6.03
N ILE A 158 1.94 -22.91 -5.45
CA ILE A 158 2.58 -22.57 -4.19
C ILE A 158 1.49 -22.04 -3.26
N SER A 159 1.24 -22.72 -2.14
CA SER A 159 0.24 -22.29 -1.15
C SER A 159 0.87 -21.34 -0.14
N PHE A 160 0.10 -20.34 0.30
CA PHE A 160 0.46 -19.44 1.40
C PHE A 160 -0.79 -19.06 2.20
N GLY A 161 -0.60 -18.61 3.44
CA GLY A 161 -1.72 -18.30 4.33
C GLY A 161 -2.64 -19.50 4.53
N SER A 162 -3.93 -19.20 4.72
CA SER A 162 -4.95 -20.24 4.98
C SER A 162 -5.57 -20.83 3.71
N ASN A 163 -5.76 -20.05 2.66
CA ASN A 163 -6.45 -20.47 1.43
C ASN A 163 -5.99 -19.70 0.20
N ASN A 164 -4.72 -19.28 0.18
CA ASN A 164 -4.16 -18.47 -0.89
C ASN A 164 -3.11 -19.25 -1.68
N GLN A 165 -2.92 -18.88 -2.94
CA GLN A 165 -2.02 -19.60 -3.83
C GLN A 165 -1.34 -18.66 -4.82
N ILE A 166 -0.12 -19.00 -5.21
CA ILE A 166 0.52 -18.55 -6.43
C ILE A 166 0.43 -19.73 -7.41
N VAL A 167 -0.03 -19.48 -8.61
CA VAL A 167 -0.09 -20.45 -9.69
C VAL A 167 0.86 -19.98 -10.79
N TYR A 168 2.01 -20.66 -10.91
CA TYR A 168 3.02 -20.34 -11.91
C TYR A 168 2.85 -21.24 -13.13
N ASP A 169 2.81 -20.63 -14.32
CA ASP A 169 2.75 -21.34 -15.58
C ASP A 169 4.16 -21.45 -16.19
N ASN A 170 4.71 -22.67 -16.18
CA ASN A 170 6.03 -22.97 -16.71
C ASN A 170 6.14 -22.75 -18.24
N ASN A 171 5.02 -22.75 -18.96
CA ASN A 171 5.02 -22.54 -20.39
C ASN A 171 5.12 -21.05 -20.76
N SER A 172 4.23 -20.22 -20.22
CA SER A 172 4.23 -18.78 -20.46
C SER A 172 5.24 -18.01 -19.60
N LYS A 173 5.78 -18.61 -18.52
CA LYS A 173 6.64 -18.00 -17.48
C LYS A 173 5.96 -16.77 -16.85
N THR A 174 4.66 -16.90 -16.63
CA THR A 174 3.81 -15.94 -15.92
C THR A 174 3.25 -16.57 -14.67
N TYR A 175 2.73 -15.76 -13.79
CA TYR A 175 2.10 -16.26 -12.57
C TYR A 175 0.77 -15.57 -12.30
N SER A 176 -0.07 -16.24 -11.53
CA SER A 176 -1.33 -15.70 -11.01
C SER A 176 -1.32 -15.77 -9.49
N VAL A 177 -1.99 -14.82 -8.84
CA VAL A 177 -2.16 -14.81 -7.38
C VAL A 177 -3.64 -14.96 -7.05
N VAL A 178 -3.92 -15.94 -6.19
CA VAL A 178 -5.26 -16.34 -5.79
C VAL A 178 -5.42 -16.05 -4.30
N PHE A 179 -6.44 -15.28 -3.94
CA PHE A 179 -6.87 -15.04 -2.57
C PHE A 179 -8.25 -15.63 -2.34
N ASP A 180 -8.39 -16.45 -1.28
CA ASP A 180 -9.66 -17.13 -0.93
C ASP A 180 -10.35 -17.85 -2.10
N GLY A 181 -9.54 -18.48 -2.97
CA GLY A 181 -10.03 -19.21 -4.15
C GLY A 181 -10.38 -18.32 -5.36
N VAL A 182 -10.21 -16.99 -5.26
CA VAL A 182 -10.45 -16.04 -6.36
C VAL A 182 -9.12 -15.55 -6.93
N THR A 183 -8.95 -15.65 -8.25
CA THR A 183 -7.76 -15.14 -8.94
C THR A 183 -7.82 -13.60 -8.96
N ALA A 184 -7.02 -12.97 -8.10
CA ALA A 184 -6.94 -11.52 -8.00
C ALA A 184 -5.97 -10.90 -9.01
N ILE A 185 -4.90 -11.62 -9.36
CA ILE A 185 -3.90 -11.21 -10.36
C ILE A 185 -3.72 -12.39 -11.33
N SER A 186 -3.85 -12.12 -12.61
CA SER A 186 -3.77 -13.15 -13.65
C SER A 186 -2.63 -12.89 -14.62
N GLY A 187 -1.84 -13.93 -14.92
CA GLY A 187 -0.84 -13.90 -15.97
C GLY A 187 0.23 -12.83 -15.82
N ALA A 188 0.64 -12.52 -14.60
CA ALA A 188 1.66 -11.52 -14.32
C ALA A 188 3.02 -11.98 -14.87
N SER A 189 3.72 -11.08 -15.54
CA SER A 189 5.08 -11.25 -16.04
C SER A 189 6.05 -10.35 -15.27
N ALA A 190 7.35 -10.65 -15.40
CA ALA A 190 8.43 -9.81 -14.91
C ALA A 190 9.26 -9.26 -16.06
N PHE A 191 9.83 -8.06 -15.87
CA PHE A 191 10.81 -7.51 -16.79
C PHE A 191 12.00 -6.86 -16.08
N ALA A 192 13.11 -6.74 -16.82
CA ALA A 192 14.29 -5.98 -16.40
C ALA A 192 14.88 -5.28 -17.63
N LYS A 193 15.07 -3.97 -17.54
CA LYS A 193 15.67 -3.14 -18.57
C LYS A 193 17.06 -2.71 -18.16
N GLY A 194 18.00 -3.00 -19.00
CA GLY A 194 19.41 -2.71 -18.85
C GLY A 194 20.10 -2.68 -20.20
N ASN A 195 21.23 -3.35 -20.33
CA ASN A 195 21.88 -3.55 -21.63
C ASN A 195 20.98 -4.33 -22.60
N GLN A 196 20.12 -5.19 -22.09
CA GLN A 196 19.07 -5.89 -22.81
C GLN A 196 17.70 -5.62 -22.14
N ASN A 197 16.61 -5.76 -22.89
CA ASN A 197 15.25 -5.73 -22.37
C ASN A 197 14.79 -7.16 -22.12
N ASN A 198 15.03 -7.64 -20.92
CA ASN A 198 14.67 -8.98 -20.50
C ASN A 198 13.20 -9.03 -20.06
N VAL A 199 12.42 -9.93 -20.64
CA VAL A 199 11.02 -10.19 -20.24
C VAL A 199 10.87 -11.68 -19.94
N SER A 200 10.22 -12.04 -18.83
CA SER A 200 10.11 -13.43 -18.38
C SER A 200 9.52 -14.36 -19.46
N THR A 201 8.53 -13.87 -20.21
CA THR A 201 7.85 -14.63 -21.27
C THR A 201 8.71 -14.96 -22.48
N SER A 202 9.86 -14.30 -22.63
CA SER A 202 10.77 -14.48 -23.79
C SER A 202 11.93 -15.45 -23.51
N TYR A 203 12.03 -15.98 -22.30
CA TYR A 203 13.01 -17.02 -21.97
C TYR A 203 12.55 -18.40 -22.48
N ASN A 204 13.51 -19.26 -22.85
CA ASN A 204 13.20 -20.59 -23.40
C ASN A 204 12.89 -21.63 -22.32
N ASN A 205 13.65 -21.60 -21.21
CA ASN A 205 13.62 -22.65 -20.19
C ASN A 205 13.28 -22.08 -18.84
N VAL A 206 12.70 -22.89 -17.96
CA VAL A 206 12.43 -22.60 -16.56
C VAL A 206 12.84 -23.77 -15.68
N ALA A 207 13.48 -23.49 -14.55
CA ALA A 207 13.77 -24.44 -13.48
C ALA A 207 13.25 -23.89 -12.16
N TYR A 208 12.61 -24.74 -11.35
CA TYR A 208 12.05 -24.40 -10.06
C TYR A 208 12.88 -24.95 -8.91
N ALA A 209 13.08 -24.15 -7.88
CA ALA A 209 13.67 -24.56 -6.61
C ALA A 209 12.97 -23.86 -5.46
N SER A 210 12.97 -24.47 -4.27
CA SER A 210 12.50 -23.83 -3.05
C SER A 210 13.43 -24.10 -1.89
N GLU A 211 13.56 -23.14 -1.00
CA GLU A 211 14.40 -23.20 0.19
C GLU A 211 13.77 -22.47 1.37
N ALA A 212 14.07 -22.91 2.58
CA ALA A 212 13.70 -22.15 3.77
C ALA A 212 14.53 -20.84 3.82
N PHE A 213 13.89 -19.75 4.26
CA PHE A 213 14.57 -18.47 4.42
C PHE A 213 14.10 -17.74 5.68
N THR A 214 14.88 -16.75 6.09
CA THR A 214 14.53 -15.78 7.12
C THR A 214 15.10 -14.43 6.74
N ASP A 215 14.28 -13.40 6.86
CA ASP A 215 14.66 -11.98 6.68
C ASP A 215 14.03 -11.11 7.77
N ASN A 216 14.11 -9.80 7.63
CA ASN A 216 13.53 -8.85 8.60
C ASN A 216 11.99 -8.97 8.71
N ILE A 217 11.30 -9.38 7.64
CA ILE A 217 9.83 -9.55 7.63
C ILE A 217 9.43 -10.82 8.40
N GLY A 218 10.25 -11.87 8.33
CA GLY A 218 9.98 -13.13 9.03
C GLY A 218 10.61 -14.34 8.38
N SER A 219 10.18 -15.52 8.81
CA SER A 219 10.64 -16.81 8.28
C SER A 219 9.59 -17.46 7.37
N GLY A 220 10.03 -18.24 6.40
CA GLY A 220 9.13 -18.91 5.47
C GLY A 220 9.84 -19.72 4.40
N THR A 221 9.26 -19.78 3.21
CA THR A 221 9.83 -20.47 2.04
C THR A 221 10.02 -19.49 0.88
N LYS A 222 11.24 -19.49 0.35
CA LYS A 222 11.60 -18.77 -0.87
C LYS A 222 11.47 -19.74 -2.04
N HIS A 223 10.67 -19.37 -3.03
CA HIS A 223 10.42 -20.13 -4.25
C HIS A 223 11.04 -19.40 -5.43
N THR A 224 11.93 -20.04 -6.16
CA THR A 224 12.70 -19.42 -7.26
C THR A 224 12.44 -20.14 -8.55
N PHE A 225 11.96 -19.42 -9.56
CA PHE A 225 11.89 -19.85 -10.94
C PHE A 225 13.04 -19.20 -11.72
N THR A 226 14.02 -20.02 -12.12
CA THR A 226 15.19 -19.57 -12.88
C THR A 226 14.92 -19.76 -14.36
N LEU A 227 14.93 -18.67 -15.10
CA LEU A 227 14.67 -18.59 -16.53
C LEU A 227 15.99 -18.47 -17.29
N THR A 228 16.20 -19.31 -18.32
CA THR A 228 17.42 -19.33 -19.10
C THR A 228 17.14 -19.53 -20.59
N GLY A 229 18.11 -19.10 -21.41
CA GLY A 229 18.00 -19.15 -22.87
C GLY A 229 17.10 -18.07 -23.45
N GLY A 230 17.53 -17.49 -24.55
CA GLY A 230 16.88 -16.33 -25.18
C GLY A 230 17.60 -15.01 -24.89
N PHE A 231 18.35 -14.93 -23.78
CA PHE A 231 19.16 -13.78 -23.38
C PHE A 231 20.51 -14.24 -22.84
N ASP A 232 21.49 -13.33 -22.78
CA ASP A 232 22.82 -13.60 -22.23
C ASP A 232 22.81 -13.74 -20.70
N THR A 233 21.83 -13.12 -20.05
CA THR A 233 21.60 -13.21 -18.60
C THR A 233 20.44 -14.14 -18.28
N SER A 234 20.48 -14.79 -17.11
CA SER A 234 19.34 -15.50 -16.53
C SER A 234 18.48 -14.57 -15.69
N MET A 235 17.15 -14.80 -15.71
CA MET A 235 16.21 -14.10 -14.86
C MET A 235 15.67 -15.03 -13.77
N GLN A 236 15.50 -14.53 -12.58
CA GLN A 236 14.82 -15.23 -11.49
C GLN A 236 13.54 -14.50 -11.15
N GLN A 237 12.40 -15.20 -11.18
CA GLN A 237 11.15 -14.76 -10.56
C GLN A 237 11.08 -15.44 -9.20
N ILE A 238 11.02 -14.63 -8.13
CA ILE A 238 11.17 -15.09 -6.76
C ILE A 238 9.91 -14.76 -5.98
N PHE A 239 9.39 -15.75 -5.25
CA PHE A 239 8.22 -15.59 -4.39
C PHE A 239 8.59 -15.95 -2.95
N TYR A 240 8.25 -15.08 -2.01
CA TYR A 240 8.49 -15.26 -0.58
C TYR A 240 7.14 -15.48 0.12
N THR A 241 6.91 -16.69 0.60
CA THR A 241 5.74 -17.03 1.41
C THR A 241 6.14 -17.09 2.88
N TYR A 242 5.54 -16.24 3.71
CA TYR A 242 5.86 -16.14 5.11
C TYR A 242 4.95 -17.02 5.95
N SER A 243 5.49 -17.71 6.96
CA SER A 243 4.76 -18.69 7.77
C SER A 243 3.58 -18.07 8.51
N GLY A 244 2.37 -18.55 8.24
CA GLY A 244 1.13 -18.08 8.87
C GLY A 244 0.68 -16.68 8.45
N LYS A 245 1.19 -16.15 7.35
CA LYS A 245 0.82 -14.83 6.83
C LYS A 245 -0.05 -14.93 5.58
N GLU A 246 -1.02 -14.04 5.45
CA GLU A 246 -1.98 -13.97 4.33
C GLU A 246 -1.48 -13.09 3.18
N TYR A 247 -0.19 -12.84 3.10
CA TYR A 247 0.45 -12.06 2.04
C TYR A 247 1.63 -12.79 1.43
N VAL A 248 2.05 -12.35 0.27
CA VAL A 248 3.22 -12.83 -0.46
C VAL A 248 4.06 -11.65 -0.93
N ALA A 249 5.38 -11.79 -0.94
CA ALA A 249 6.27 -10.85 -1.61
C ALA A 249 6.83 -11.45 -2.89
N VAL A 250 6.92 -10.64 -3.95
CA VAL A 250 7.48 -11.03 -5.24
C VAL A 250 8.69 -10.17 -5.57
N GLN A 251 9.68 -10.77 -6.23
CA GLN A 251 10.93 -10.10 -6.61
C GLN A 251 11.41 -10.65 -7.97
N VAL A 252 12.10 -9.84 -8.73
CA VAL A 252 12.82 -10.28 -9.93
C VAL A 252 14.31 -9.97 -9.78
N ALA A 253 15.15 -10.89 -10.26
CA ALA A 253 16.59 -10.70 -10.31
C ALA A 253 17.16 -11.09 -11.67
N LEU A 254 18.23 -10.44 -12.09
CA LEU A 254 19.08 -10.87 -13.21
C LEU A 254 20.44 -11.32 -12.69
N SER A 255 21.00 -12.36 -13.30
CA SER A 255 22.36 -12.83 -13.03
C SER A 255 23.06 -13.25 -14.32
N GLY A 256 24.39 -13.09 -14.36
CA GLY A 256 25.24 -13.36 -15.51
C GLY A 256 26.05 -12.13 -15.90
N SER A 257 27.02 -12.36 -16.81
CA SER A 257 27.95 -11.32 -17.20
C SER A 257 27.25 -10.06 -17.73
N GLY A 258 27.49 -8.91 -17.07
CA GLY A 258 26.92 -7.63 -17.42
C GLY A 258 25.47 -7.43 -16.97
N ALA A 259 24.97 -8.22 -16.00
CA ALA A 259 23.66 -8.01 -15.40
C ALA A 259 23.63 -6.68 -14.63
N ASN A 260 23.04 -5.68 -15.24
CA ASN A 260 22.78 -4.37 -14.68
C ASN A 260 21.46 -3.83 -15.20
N CYS A 261 20.76 -3.02 -14.42
CA CYS A 261 19.45 -2.51 -14.76
C CYS A 261 19.27 -1.09 -14.29
N TYR A 262 18.51 -0.33 -15.04
CA TYR A 262 17.97 0.98 -14.62
C TYR A 262 16.46 0.92 -14.38
N GLN A 263 15.78 -0.16 -14.75
CA GLN A 263 14.36 -0.38 -14.49
C GLN A 263 14.05 -1.88 -14.37
N MET A 264 13.27 -2.26 -13.36
CA MET A 264 12.81 -3.64 -13.16
C MET A 264 11.33 -3.66 -12.76
N SER A 265 10.63 -4.74 -13.08
CA SER A 265 9.27 -5.01 -12.60
C SER A 265 9.12 -6.48 -12.24
N PRO A 266 8.88 -6.82 -10.99
CA PRO A 266 8.53 -8.19 -10.63
C PRO A 266 7.07 -8.53 -10.95
N LEU A 267 6.21 -7.50 -11.16
CA LEU A 267 4.80 -7.65 -11.44
C LEU A 267 4.35 -6.68 -12.52
N THR A 268 3.97 -7.23 -13.67
CA THR A 268 3.21 -6.53 -14.71
C THR A 268 2.07 -7.47 -15.14
N SER A 269 0.84 -7.07 -14.86
CA SER A 269 -0.36 -7.85 -15.20
C SER A 269 -1.38 -6.98 -15.93
N TYR A 270 -1.94 -7.53 -17.00
CA TYR A 270 -3.02 -6.90 -17.77
C TYR A 270 -4.41 -7.22 -17.20
N ASN A 271 -4.47 -8.09 -16.18
CA ASN A 271 -5.72 -8.45 -15.52
C ASN A 271 -5.51 -8.62 -14.02
N VAL A 272 -5.61 -7.50 -13.32
CA VAL A 272 -5.74 -7.45 -11.86
C VAL A 272 -7.23 -7.26 -11.56
N SER A 273 -7.88 -8.29 -11.06
CA SER A 273 -9.34 -8.35 -10.86
C SER A 273 -9.65 -8.98 -9.48
N PRO A 274 -9.39 -8.27 -8.38
CA PRO A 274 -9.68 -8.78 -7.05
C PRO A 274 -11.18 -8.91 -6.82
N ASN A 275 -11.57 -9.77 -5.88
CA ASN A 275 -12.98 -9.86 -5.45
C ASN A 275 -13.33 -8.65 -4.59
N LEU A 276 -13.83 -7.59 -5.22
CA LEU A 276 -14.22 -6.35 -4.55
C LEU A 276 -15.69 -6.35 -4.07
N GLY A 277 -16.45 -7.41 -4.30
CA GLY A 277 -17.87 -7.46 -3.93
C GLY A 277 -18.78 -6.48 -4.71
N GLY A 278 -18.24 -5.82 -5.73
CA GLY A 278 -18.97 -4.83 -6.54
C GLY A 278 -19.09 -3.44 -5.87
N GLY A 279 -20.02 -2.61 -6.38
CA GLY A 279 -20.27 -1.27 -5.89
C GLY A 279 -19.31 -0.20 -6.40
N ASP A 280 -19.00 0.81 -5.57
CA ASP A 280 -18.10 1.92 -5.88
C ASP A 280 -16.64 1.47 -5.76
N THR A 281 -16.06 1.02 -6.87
CA THR A 281 -14.70 0.50 -6.93
C THR A 281 -13.68 1.59 -7.28
N ARG A 282 -12.56 1.58 -6.58
CA ARG A 282 -11.53 2.62 -6.61
C ARG A 282 -10.13 2.05 -6.80
N ALA A 283 -9.24 2.87 -7.39
CA ALA A 283 -7.80 2.68 -7.37
C ALA A 283 -7.13 3.93 -6.77
N LEU A 284 -6.25 3.73 -5.81
CA LEU A 284 -5.64 4.83 -5.07
C LEU A 284 -4.31 5.25 -5.68
N PHE A 285 -4.23 6.53 -6.06
CA PHE A 285 -2.96 7.22 -6.31
C PHE A 285 -2.36 7.67 -4.97
N VAL A 286 -1.11 7.29 -4.72
CA VAL A 286 -0.32 7.67 -3.55
C VAL A 286 0.81 8.61 -4.01
N PRO A 287 1.00 9.79 -3.42
CA PRO A 287 2.15 10.65 -3.69
C PRO A 287 3.46 9.98 -3.26
N TYR A 288 4.58 10.31 -3.91
CA TYR A 288 5.91 9.83 -3.54
C TYR A 288 6.43 10.49 -2.24
N ASP A 289 6.15 11.76 -2.08
CA ASP A 289 6.46 12.57 -0.90
C ASP A 289 5.26 13.43 -0.49
N ASN A 290 5.42 14.26 0.53
CA ASN A 290 4.39 15.17 1.02
C ASN A 290 4.57 16.61 0.54
N ASP A 291 5.31 16.83 -0.54
CA ASP A 291 5.60 18.16 -1.07
C ASP A 291 4.68 18.55 -2.26
N ALA A 292 4.86 19.79 -2.73
CA ALA A 292 4.17 20.37 -3.89
C ALA A 292 2.64 20.29 -3.82
N PHE A 293 2.05 20.11 -2.62
CA PHE A 293 0.61 20.02 -2.40
C PHE A 293 -0.08 18.92 -3.22
N ILE A 294 0.66 17.86 -3.57
CA ILE A 294 0.10 16.71 -4.28
C ILE A 294 -0.81 15.94 -3.34
N ARG A 295 -2.08 15.74 -3.75
CA ARG A 295 -3.08 15.02 -2.97
C ARG A 295 -3.10 13.54 -3.32
N TYR A 296 -3.42 12.70 -2.35
CA TYR A 296 -3.92 11.36 -2.62
C TYR A 296 -5.20 11.43 -3.42
N SER A 297 -5.43 10.48 -4.33
CA SER A 297 -6.63 10.46 -5.15
C SER A 297 -7.17 9.04 -5.33
N ALA A 298 -8.38 8.81 -4.82
CA ALA A 298 -9.13 7.58 -5.02
C ALA A 298 -9.92 7.66 -6.33
N ASN A 299 -9.29 7.32 -7.43
CA ASN A 299 -9.89 7.37 -8.76
C ASN A 299 -10.94 6.24 -8.91
N SER A 300 -12.02 6.45 -9.68
CA SER A 300 -12.87 5.32 -10.06
C SER A 300 -12.04 4.28 -10.78
N LEU A 301 -12.22 3.00 -10.47
CA LEU A 301 -11.39 1.96 -11.09
C LEU A 301 -11.46 1.98 -12.61
N SER A 302 -12.66 2.19 -13.17
CA SER A 302 -12.88 2.26 -14.62
C SER A 302 -12.22 3.47 -15.32
N GLY A 303 -11.93 4.53 -14.56
CA GLY A 303 -11.30 5.75 -15.08
C GLY A 303 -9.87 5.96 -14.56
N ALA A 304 -9.30 4.98 -13.88
CA ALA A 304 -7.94 5.06 -13.37
C ALA A 304 -6.94 5.07 -14.55
N ASP A 305 -6.03 6.04 -14.54
CA ASP A 305 -4.86 6.14 -15.42
C ASP A 305 -3.82 7.00 -14.73
N PHE A 306 -2.95 6.36 -13.95
CA PHE A 306 -1.92 7.06 -13.18
C PHE A 306 -0.73 6.16 -12.86
N THR A 307 0.38 6.80 -12.48
CA THR A 307 1.48 6.14 -11.77
C THR A 307 1.65 6.81 -10.40
N GLY A 308 1.37 6.08 -9.32
CA GLY A 308 1.56 6.53 -7.94
C GLY A 308 2.93 6.13 -7.38
N GLY A 309 3.32 6.72 -6.24
CA GLY A 309 4.56 6.39 -5.53
C GLY A 309 4.41 5.15 -4.65
N GLU A 310 5.33 4.20 -4.77
CA GLU A 310 5.59 3.03 -3.93
C GLU A 310 4.45 2.00 -3.82
N VAL A 311 3.18 2.40 -3.70
CA VAL A 311 2.05 1.50 -3.40
C VAL A 311 0.75 1.99 -4.01
N THR A 312 -0.15 1.06 -4.31
CA THR A 312 -1.56 1.32 -4.64
C THR A 312 -2.49 0.38 -3.87
N ASN A 313 -3.75 0.75 -3.76
CA ASN A 313 -4.84 -0.11 -3.29
C ASN A 313 -5.99 -0.06 -4.28
N ILE A 314 -6.44 -1.23 -4.72
CA ILE A 314 -7.64 -1.39 -5.53
C ILE A 314 -8.72 -1.93 -4.62
N TYR A 315 -9.78 -1.16 -4.38
CA TYR A 315 -10.76 -1.45 -3.34
C TYR A 315 -12.17 -1.02 -3.69
N SER A 316 -13.14 -1.43 -2.88
CA SER A 316 -14.54 -0.99 -2.93
C SER A 316 -14.88 -0.16 -1.68
N ASN A 317 -15.49 1.00 -1.86
CA ASN A 317 -16.06 1.78 -0.77
C ASN A 317 -17.24 1.07 -0.09
N ASP A 318 -18.01 0.29 -0.83
CA ASP A 318 -19.22 -0.36 -0.32
C ASP A 318 -18.93 -1.62 0.47
N SER A 319 -18.26 -2.59 -0.15
CA SER A 319 -17.89 -3.86 0.49
C SER A 319 -16.70 -3.74 1.44
N ARG A 320 -15.84 -2.73 1.25
CA ARG A 320 -14.53 -2.54 1.88
C ARG A 320 -13.45 -3.55 1.47
N HIS A 321 -13.74 -4.53 0.63
CA HIS A 321 -12.67 -5.42 0.15
C HIS A 321 -11.59 -4.61 -0.58
N GLY A 322 -10.32 -5.03 -0.42
CA GLY A 322 -9.21 -4.35 -1.09
C GLY A 322 -8.01 -5.25 -1.33
N LEU A 323 -7.24 -4.88 -2.35
CA LEU A 323 -5.98 -5.49 -2.76
C LEU A 323 -4.89 -4.41 -2.77
N VAL A 324 -3.86 -4.58 -1.96
CA VAL A 324 -2.68 -3.71 -1.92
C VAL A 324 -1.53 -4.37 -2.67
N ILE A 325 -0.88 -3.58 -3.52
CA ILE A 325 0.33 -3.92 -4.25
C ILE A 325 1.33 -2.79 -4.07
N GLY A 326 2.52 -3.08 -3.50
CA GLY A 326 3.52 -2.04 -3.28
C GLY A 326 4.89 -2.55 -2.89
N SER A 327 5.92 -1.75 -3.16
CA SER A 327 7.29 -2.01 -2.75
C SER A 327 7.44 -1.85 -1.24
N VAL A 328 8.18 -2.74 -0.59
CA VAL A 328 8.48 -2.67 0.85
C VAL A 328 9.97 -2.43 1.12
N ASP A 329 10.74 -2.15 0.07
CA ASP A 329 12.17 -1.84 0.13
C ASP A 329 12.49 -0.76 -0.91
N ASN A 330 13.09 0.32 -0.47
CA ASN A 330 13.51 1.43 -1.32
C ASN A 330 15.00 1.79 -1.13
N SER A 331 15.79 0.82 -0.73
CA SER A 331 17.22 1.03 -0.46
C SER A 331 18.03 1.47 -1.69
N ARG A 332 17.60 1.09 -2.90
CA ARG A 332 18.24 1.41 -4.18
C ARG A 332 17.28 1.98 -5.22
N TRP A 333 16.00 1.70 -5.08
CA TRP A 333 15.01 1.94 -6.12
C TRP A 333 13.95 2.93 -5.66
N LYS A 334 13.58 3.86 -6.54
CA LYS A 334 12.29 4.53 -6.48
C LYS A 334 11.27 3.67 -7.20
N THR A 335 10.11 3.46 -6.61
CA THR A 335 9.08 2.63 -7.21
C THR A 335 7.88 3.47 -7.62
N GLY A 336 7.42 3.26 -8.85
CA GLY A 336 6.13 3.73 -9.35
C GLY A 336 5.17 2.56 -9.50
N VAL A 337 3.92 2.72 -9.12
CA VAL A 337 2.86 1.74 -9.39
C VAL A 337 1.91 2.33 -10.42
N ASN A 338 2.00 1.82 -11.64
CA ASN A 338 1.12 2.24 -12.74
C ASN A 338 -0.17 1.43 -12.70
N VAL A 339 -1.31 2.13 -12.75
CA VAL A 339 -2.66 1.54 -12.76
C VAL A 339 -3.45 2.15 -13.90
N VAL A 340 -3.97 1.29 -14.80
CA VAL A 340 -4.88 1.69 -15.87
C VAL A 340 -6.14 0.84 -15.79
N GLY A 341 -7.28 1.48 -15.60
CA GLY A 341 -8.57 0.80 -15.49
C GLY A 341 -8.97 0.09 -16.77
N ALA A 342 -9.42 -1.15 -16.64
CA ALA A 342 -9.97 -1.95 -17.75
C ALA A 342 -11.48 -2.24 -17.57
N GLY A 343 -12.12 -1.50 -16.68
CA GLY A 343 -13.55 -1.62 -16.32
C GLY A 343 -13.77 -1.40 -14.83
N SER A 344 -14.99 -1.63 -14.36
CA SER A 344 -15.34 -1.42 -12.94
C SER A 344 -14.80 -2.50 -11.98
N SER A 345 -14.21 -3.57 -12.49
CA SER A 345 -13.75 -4.71 -11.67
C SER A 345 -12.33 -5.17 -11.98
N SER A 346 -11.65 -4.56 -12.94
CA SER A 346 -10.31 -4.96 -13.36
C SER A 346 -9.43 -3.78 -13.78
N ALA A 347 -8.12 -3.96 -13.71
CA ALA A 347 -7.12 -3.00 -14.15
C ALA A 347 -5.87 -3.68 -14.70
N TYR A 348 -5.14 -2.98 -15.56
CA TYR A 348 -3.72 -3.20 -15.75
C TYR A 348 -2.96 -2.63 -14.54
N VAL A 349 -1.98 -3.39 -14.05
CA VAL A 349 -1.06 -2.93 -13.00
C VAL A 349 0.37 -3.32 -13.36
N SER A 350 1.29 -2.35 -13.27
CA SER A 350 2.72 -2.59 -13.38
C SER A 350 3.48 -1.89 -12.25
N VAL A 351 4.29 -2.65 -11.52
CA VAL A 351 5.19 -2.10 -10.49
C VAL A 351 6.52 -1.79 -11.17
N ILE A 352 6.89 -0.51 -11.23
CA ILE A 352 8.05 -0.01 -11.96
C ILE A 352 9.12 0.42 -10.94
N ASN A 353 10.07 -0.46 -10.66
CA ASN A 353 11.26 -0.12 -9.88
C ASN A 353 12.26 0.57 -10.81
N GLY A 354 12.75 1.72 -10.43
CA GLY A 354 13.50 2.63 -11.30
C GLY A 354 12.58 3.69 -11.95
N TYR A 355 11.49 4.04 -11.27
CA TYR A 355 10.62 5.12 -11.66
C TYR A 355 11.28 6.47 -11.37
N ALA A 356 11.36 7.32 -12.38
CA ALA A 356 11.83 8.69 -12.26
C ALA A 356 10.90 9.63 -13.05
N ASN A 357 10.44 10.70 -12.41
CA ASN A 357 9.46 11.63 -12.97
C ASN A 357 9.68 13.05 -12.42
N THR A 358 9.61 14.05 -13.28
CA THR A 358 9.86 15.44 -12.90
C THR A 358 8.82 16.02 -11.94
N ASN A 359 7.59 15.54 -11.96
CA ASN A 359 6.51 16.07 -11.12
C ASN A 359 6.35 15.28 -9.82
N LEU A 360 6.44 13.95 -9.88
CA LEU A 360 6.17 13.10 -8.72
C LEU A 360 7.43 12.86 -7.87
N THR A 361 8.55 12.48 -8.50
CA THR A 361 9.82 12.21 -7.81
C THR A 361 10.84 13.34 -7.98
N ARG A 362 10.50 14.37 -8.74
CA ARG A 362 11.28 15.57 -9.06
C ARG A 362 12.61 15.32 -9.78
N ASP A 363 12.76 14.14 -10.33
CA ASP A 363 13.96 13.77 -11.06
C ASP A 363 14.02 14.43 -12.42
N GLY A 364 15.10 15.12 -12.70
CA GLY A 364 15.37 15.72 -14.02
C GLY A 364 15.98 14.74 -15.02
N ARG A 365 16.22 13.48 -14.63
CA ARG A 365 16.75 12.40 -15.46
C ARG A 365 16.17 11.04 -15.06
N GLY A 366 16.41 10.02 -15.89
CA GLY A 366 16.05 8.65 -15.58
C GLY A 366 16.86 8.07 -14.42
N HIS A 367 16.32 7.04 -13.82
CA HIS A 367 16.94 6.31 -12.69
C HIS A 367 18.34 5.80 -13.04
N GLY A 368 19.24 5.86 -12.05
CA GLY A 368 20.59 5.34 -12.18
C GLY A 368 20.63 3.82 -12.38
N TRP A 369 21.79 3.32 -12.78
CA TRP A 369 22.01 1.91 -13.03
C TRP A 369 22.33 1.16 -11.74
N VAL A 370 21.59 0.09 -11.48
CA VAL A 370 21.85 -0.81 -10.35
C VAL A 370 22.67 -2.00 -10.82
N ASN A 371 23.81 -2.22 -10.17
CA ASN A 371 24.70 -3.35 -10.38
C ASN A 371 25.24 -3.81 -9.02
N ILE A 372 24.98 -5.05 -8.67
CA ILE A 372 25.40 -5.63 -7.40
C ILE A 372 26.54 -6.63 -7.67
N GLY A 373 27.79 -6.19 -7.46
CA GLY A 373 28.95 -7.05 -7.58
C GLY A 373 29.26 -7.53 -8.99
N LEU A 374 29.04 -6.74 -10.03
CA LEU A 374 29.36 -6.90 -11.45
C LEU A 374 28.40 -7.75 -12.28
N ASP A 375 27.79 -8.81 -11.71
CA ASP A 375 27.06 -9.83 -12.46
C ASP A 375 25.65 -10.13 -11.89
N TYR A 376 25.10 -9.20 -11.11
CA TYR A 376 23.80 -9.38 -10.46
C TYR A 376 23.07 -8.04 -10.26
N CYS A 377 21.77 -8.03 -10.49
CA CYS A 377 20.87 -6.96 -10.01
C CYS A 377 19.50 -7.53 -9.65
N ASP A 378 18.84 -6.93 -8.68
CA ASP A 378 17.52 -7.33 -8.22
C ASP A 378 16.60 -6.13 -7.98
N SER A 379 15.29 -6.38 -8.07
CA SER A 379 14.26 -5.43 -7.70
C SER A 379 14.06 -5.42 -6.18
N PRO A 380 13.38 -4.41 -5.64
CA PRO A 380 12.78 -4.51 -4.31
C PRO A 380 11.81 -5.69 -4.22
N LYS A 381 11.50 -6.11 -2.99
CA LYS A 381 10.35 -6.96 -2.73
C LYS A 381 9.07 -6.15 -2.89
N VAL A 382 8.13 -6.67 -3.65
CA VAL A 382 6.79 -6.12 -3.83
C VAL A 382 5.80 -6.98 -3.07
N LEU A 383 5.16 -6.39 -2.08
CA LEU A 383 4.12 -7.05 -1.28
C LEU A 383 2.80 -7.08 -2.06
N ILE A 384 2.11 -8.21 -1.99
CA ILE A 384 0.75 -8.41 -2.49
C ILE A 384 -0.08 -8.94 -1.33
N THR A 385 -1.11 -8.20 -0.92
CA THR A 385 -2.02 -8.58 0.16
C THR A 385 -3.44 -8.17 -0.14
N ALA A 386 -4.41 -9.02 0.18
CA ALA A 386 -5.83 -8.73 0.07
C ALA A 386 -6.52 -8.91 1.43
N ASN A 387 -7.55 -8.11 1.67
CA ASN A 387 -8.35 -8.21 2.89
C ASN A 387 -9.80 -7.81 2.61
N ASN A 388 -10.72 -8.27 3.46
CA ASN A 388 -12.13 -7.87 3.46
C ASN A 388 -12.34 -6.43 3.96
N ASP A 389 -11.29 -5.78 4.45
CA ASP A 389 -11.22 -4.35 4.72
C ASP A 389 -9.93 -3.79 4.13
N TRP A 390 -10.05 -2.90 3.13
CA TRP A 390 -8.92 -2.28 2.43
C TRP A 390 -7.99 -1.51 3.37
N ARG A 391 -8.51 -1.04 4.51
CA ARG A 391 -7.73 -0.34 5.52
C ARG A 391 -6.79 -1.31 6.23
N THR A 392 -7.27 -2.49 6.61
CA THR A 392 -6.45 -3.56 7.18
C THR A 392 -5.38 -4.05 6.19
N ALA A 393 -5.70 -4.11 4.90
CA ALA A 393 -4.70 -4.44 3.87
C ALA A 393 -3.58 -3.39 3.82
N PHE A 394 -3.92 -2.09 3.94
CA PHE A 394 -2.91 -1.02 4.01
C PHE A 394 -2.10 -1.04 5.32
N GLU A 395 -2.74 -1.28 6.45
CA GLU A 395 -2.02 -1.42 7.73
C GLU A 395 -1.03 -2.59 7.68
N THR A 396 -1.43 -3.73 7.08
CA THR A 396 -0.52 -4.86 6.81
C THR A 396 0.67 -4.42 5.94
N TYR A 397 0.45 -3.62 4.91
CA TYR A 397 1.53 -3.09 4.07
C TYR A 397 2.47 -2.19 4.88
N GLY A 398 1.95 -1.29 5.70
CA GLY A 398 2.75 -0.43 6.59
C GLY A 398 3.58 -1.23 7.60
N GLU A 399 2.98 -2.25 8.22
CA GLU A 399 3.68 -3.16 9.15
C GLU A 399 4.82 -3.93 8.47
N VAL A 400 4.56 -4.47 7.28
CA VAL A 400 5.58 -5.21 6.52
C VAL A 400 6.69 -4.29 6.03
N SER A 401 6.37 -3.05 5.64
CA SER A 401 7.36 -2.04 5.26
C SER A 401 8.27 -1.67 6.43
N ALA A 402 7.71 -1.48 7.62
CA ALA A 402 8.48 -1.22 8.84
C ALA A 402 9.38 -2.40 9.23
N LEU A 403 8.91 -3.64 9.05
CA LEU A 403 9.73 -4.84 9.28
C LEU A 403 10.84 -4.98 8.24
N SER A 404 10.54 -4.71 6.97
CA SER A 404 11.51 -4.79 5.87
C SER A 404 12.65 -3.78 6.04
N GLN A 405 12.31 -2.59 6.53
CA GLN A 405 13.23 -1.48 6.78
C GLN A 405 13.14 -1.04 8.25
N PRO A 406 13.79 -1.77 9.16
CA PRO A 406 13.69 -1.49 10.59
C PRO A 406 14.29 -0.12 10.93
N LYS A 407 13.83 0.45 12.03
CA LYS A 407 14.33 1.71 12.57
C LYS A 407 15.85 1.68 12.71
N TYR A 408 16.51 2.69 12.14
CA TYR A 408 17.91 2.99 12.32
C TYR A 408 18.13 3.95 13.50
N ILE A 409 17.22 4.93 13.64
CA ILE A 409 17.20 5.84 14.78
C ILE A 409 16.86 5.08 16.07
N HIS A 410 17.32 5.59 17.21
CA HIS A 410 16.96 5.06 18.53
C HIS A 410 15.44 5.09 18.75
N ASN A 411 14.92 4.14 19.55
CA ASN A 411 13.49 4.09 19.87
C ASN A 411 13.08 5.30 20.73
N TRP A 412 11.95 5.90 20.39
CA TRP A 412 11.36 6.95 21.20
C TRP A 412 10.74 6.36 22.47
N THR A 413 11.08 6.91 23.64
CA THR A 413 10.67 6.40 24.95
C THR A 413 9.91 7.42 25.78
N ALA A 414 9.85 8.68 25.37
CA ALA A 414 9.06 9.73 26.02
C ALA A 414 7.61 9.71 25.51
N SER A 415 6.75 10.51 26.13
CA SER A 415 5.36 10.67 25.68
C SER A 415 5.25 11.21 24.26
N LYS A 416 4.05 11.12 23.68
CA LYS A 416 3.73 11.68 22.35
C LYS A 416 4.02 13.19 22.36
N PRO A 417 4.82 13.70 21.38
CA PRO A 417 5.21 15.11 21.35
C PRO A 417 4.01 16.00 21.03
N MET A 418 4.00 17.17 21.65
CA MET A 418 3.12 18.29 21.34
C MET A 418 3.91 19.59 21.49
N GLY A 419 3.55 20.64 20.76
CA GLY A 419 4.32 21.85 20.88
C GLY A 419 3.85 23.05 20.05
N TRP A 420 4.82 23.82 19.62
CA TRP A 420 4.65 25.02 18.84
C TRP A 420 5.82 25.20 17.87
N ASN A 421 5.55 25.77 16.71
CA ASN A 421 6.53 26.06 15.67
C ASN A 421 6.36 27.53 15.19
N SER A 422 7.47 28.22 14.96
CA SER A 422 7.47 29.65 14.64
C SER A 422 7.07 29.99 13.20
N TRP A 423 7.00 29.01 12.29
CA TRP A 423 6.71 29.25 10.88
C TRP A 423 5.29 29.71 10.64
N GLY A 424 4.31 29.19 11.39
CA GLY A 424 2.90 29.45 11.17
C GLY A 424 2.51 30.93 11.08
N SER A 425 3.10 31.78 11.93
CA SER A 425 2.75 33.20 11.97
C SER A 425 3.93 34.17 12.18
N ILE A 426 5.01 33.76 12.82
CA ILE A 426 6.14 34.66 13.12
C ILE A 426 7.08 34.77 11.91
N GLN A 427 7.49 33.67 11.33
CA GLN A 427 8.34 33.58 10.14
C GLN A 427 9.59 34.51 10.21
N SER A 428 9.81 35.38 9.21
CA SER A 428 10.95 36.28 9.12
C SER A 428 11.07 37.29 10.27
N ASN A 429 10.03 37.45 11.09
CA ASN A 429 10.05 38.32 12.28
C ASN A 429 10.56 37.59 13.53
N LEU A 430 11.04 36.37 13.41
CA LEU A 430 11.54 35.59 14.54
C LEU A 430 12.76 36.27 15.18
N ASN A 431 12.72 36.43 16.49
CA ASN A 431 13.79 36.94 17.32
C ASN A 431 13.66 36.45 18.75
N LEU A 432 14.70 36.61 19.57
CA LEU A 432 14.75 36.09 20.95
C LEU A 432 13.61 36.62 21.84
N VAL A 433 13.22 37.90 21.66
CA VAL A 433 12.14 38.52 22.49
C VAL A 433 10.82 37.83 22.22
N LYS A 434 10.46 37.64 20.97
CA LYS A 434 9.23 36.93 20.57
C LYS A 434 9.29 35.45 21.01
N ALA A 435 10.38 34.78 20.78
CA ALA A 435 10.54 33.38 21.15
C ALA A 435 10.33 33.16 22.66
N LYS A 436 10.91 34.04 23.53
CA LYS A 436 10.69 33.97 24.98
C LYS A 436 9.25 34.31 25.37
N ALA A 437 8.61 35.29 24.73
CA ALA A 437 7.23 35.62 25.01
C ALA A 437 6.26 34.47 24.69
N VAL A 438 6.58 33.64 23.67
CA VAL A 438 5.84 32.40 23.38
C VAL A 438 6.02 31.36 24.50
N VAL A 439 7.24 31.21 25.03
CA VAL A 439 7.49 30.34 26.21
C VAL A 439 6.61 30.80 27.38
N ASP A 440 6.59 32.14 27.67
CA ASP A 440 5.80 32.71 28.75
C ASP A 440 4.30 32.45 28.56
N PHE A 441 3.79 32.57 27.32
CA PHE A 441 2.40 32.27 27.00
C PHE A 441 2.02 30.83 27.35
N PHE A 442 2.81 29.87 26.89
CA PHE A 442 2.54 28.46 27.21
C PHE A 442 2.65 28.17 28.71
N GLN A 443 3.53 28.86 29.42
CA GLN A 443 3.68 28.68 30.86
C GLN A 443 2.53 29.28 31.65
N ASN A 444 2.05 30.49 31.28
CA ASN A 444 1.15 31.31 32.12
C ASN A 444 -0.31 31.28 31.64
N ASP A 445 -0.53 31.28 30.32
CA ASP A 445 -1.87 31.45 29.73
C ASP A 445 -2.58 30.13 29.41
N VAL A 446 -1.82 29.07 29.07
CA VAL A 446 -2.34 27.73 28.76
C VAL A 446 -1.57 26.62 29.48
N PRO A 447 -1.49 26.67 30.82
CA PRO A 447 -0.63 25.77 31.60
C PRO A 447 -1.04 24.31 31.55
N SER A 448 -2.28 24.00 31.16
CA SER A 448 -2.76 22.61 31.01
C SER A 448 -2.32 21.96 29.70
N PHE A 449 -2.01 22.73 28.65
CA PHE A 449 -1.60 22.19 27.36
C PHE A 449 -0.16 21.67 27.46
N ARG A 450 -0.04 20.37 27.74
CA ARG A 450 1.21 19.63 27.95
C ARG A 450 1.08 18.20 27.43
N THR A 451 2.22 17.61 27.17
CA THR A 451 2.34 16.16 26.95
C THR A 451 2.08 15.39 28.25
N GLU A 452 1.96 14.08 28.24
CA GLU A 452 1.75 13.26 29.44
C GLU A 452 2.92 13.38 30.45
N ASP A 453 4.15 13.60 29.98
CA ASP A 453 5.33 13.87 30.82
C ASP A 453 5.54 15.37 31.12
N ASN A 454 4.47 16.13 31.01
CA ASN A 454 4.35 17.54 31.44
C ASN A 454 5.34 18.50 30.76
N THR A 455 5.59 18.32 29.46
CA THR A 455 6.47 19.18 28.66
C THR A 455 5.80 19.66 27.36
N LEU A 456 6.48 20.50 26.59
CA LEU A 456 6.17 20.88 25.21
C LEU A 456 7.46 21.05 24.43
N TYR A 457 7.39 20.83 23.12
CA TYR A 457 8.47 21.15 22.19
C TYR A 457 8.19 22.51 21.55
N LEU A 458 9.12 23.47 21.75
CA LEU A 458 9.00 24.83 21.19
C LEU A 458 10.05 25.00 20.12
N ASP A 459 9.61 24.92 18.86
CA ASP A 459 10.46 24.81 17.68
C ASP A 459 10.67 26.16 17.01
N LEU A 460 11.93 26.57 16.86
CA LEU A 460 12.36 27.72 16.07
C LEU A 460 12.56 27.25 14.62
N ASP A 461 11.63 27.58 13.75
CA ASP A 461 11.67 27.23 12.34
C ASP A 461 12.65 28.12 11.55
N SER A 462 12.57 28.13 10.25
CA SER A 462 13.35 29.00 9.36
C SER A 462 13.41 30.42 9.87
N TYR A 463 14.50 31.14 9.60
CA TYR A 463 14.86 32.45 10.21
C TYR A 463 15.34 32.38 11.69
N TRP A 464 15.58 31.17 12.25
CA TRP A 464 16.26 31.04 13.53
C TRP A 464 17.66 31.72 13.48
N ASP A 465 18.26 31.84 12.32
CA ASP A 465 19.54 32.49 12.06
C ASP A 465 19.48 34.05 12.11
N ASN A 466 18.32 34.62 12.33
CA ASN A 466 18.20 36.02 12.81
C ASN A 466 18.80 36.19 14.21
N MET A 467 19.05 35.10 14.93
CA MET A 467 19.62 35.07 16.27
C MET A 467 21.08 34.58 16.25
N SER A 468 21.92 35.23 17.07
CA SER A 468 23.29 34.75 17.29
C SER A 468 23.31 33.43 18.09
N ASP A 469 24.45 32.72 18.08
CA ASP A 469 24.65 31.50 18.87
C ASP A 469 24.37 31.71 20.35
N THR A 470 24.77 32.85 20.90
CA THR A 470 24.49 33.22 22.30
C THR A 470 22.98 33.33 22.54
N GLN A 471 22.23 33.95 21.60
CA GLN A 471 20.78 34.09 21.70
C GLN A 471 20.06 32.76 21.54
N LEU A 472 20.54 31.88 20.67
CA LEU A 472 20.02 30.51 20.53
C LEU A 472 20.19 29.72 21.82
N ALA A 473 21.40 29.76 22.42
CA ALA A 473 21.65 29.11 23.71
C ALA A 473 20.85 29.74 24.85
N GLU A 474 20.62 31.06 24.83
CA GLU A 474 19.77 31.76 25.80
C GLU A 474 18.31 31.34 25.68
N PHE A 475 17.78 31.20 24.46
CA PHE A 475 16.44 30.68 24.23
C PHE A 475 16.31 29.24 24.74
N ALA A 476 17.26 28.36 24.37
CA ALA A 476 17.23 26.96 24.78
C ALA A 476 17.26 26.81 26.32
N ALA A 477 18.13 27.57 27.00
CA ALA A 477 18.19 27.59 28.45
C ALA A 477 16.89 28.11 29.09
N TYR A 478 16.30 29.18 28.51
CA TYR A 478 15.03 29.74 28.98
C TYR A 478 13.87 28.76 28.84
N CYS A 479 13.80 28.09 27.70
CA CYS A 479 12.81 27.05 27.41
C CYS A 479 12.91 25.90 28.42
N MET A 480 14.09 25.37 28.65
CA MET A 480 14.33 24.29 29.62
C MET A 480 14.05 24.71 31.07
N ALA A 481 14.39 25.94 31.45
CA ALA A 481 14.07 26.48 32.79
C ALA A 481 12.56 26.58 33.05
N SER A 482 11.76 26.73 31.99
CA SER A 482 10.30 26.74 32.01
C SER A 482 9.68 25.32 31.91
N GLY A 483 10.50 24.27 31.89
CA GLY A 483 10.02 22.87 31.79
C GLY A 483 9.71 22.41 30.35
N PHE A 484 10.12 23.17 29.34
CA PHE A 484 9.90 22.85 27.93
C PHE A 484 11.18 22.36 27.25
N LYS A 485 11.04 21.80 26.06
CA LYS A 485 12.13 21.32 25.23
C LYS A 485 12.29 22.21 24.00
N PRO A 486 13.45 22.84 23.78
CA PRO A 486 13.69 23.67 22.62
C PRO A 486 13.87 22.83 21.36
N GLY A 487 13.19 23.23 20.26
CA GLY A 487 13.34 22.68 18.93
C GLY A 487 13.97 23.66 17.96
N ILE A 488 14.57 23.13 16.88
CA ILE A 488 15.17 23.94 15.83
C ILE A 488 14.97 23.29 14.45
N TYR A 489 14.77 24.09 13.43
CA TYR A 489 14.64 23.71 12.03
C TYR A 489 15.98 23.67 11.31
N TRP A 490 16.15 22.76 10.36
CA TRP A 490 17.27 22.80 9.42
C TRP A 490 17.02 21.97 8.16
N ALA A 491 17.59 22.45 7.02
CA ALA A 491 17.55 21.77 5.73
C ALA A 491 18.95 21.27 5.33
N PRO A 492 19.26 19.97 5.54
CA PRO A 492 20.63 19.46 5.45
C PRO A 492 21.18 19.34 4.02
N PHE A 493 20.30 19.09 3.02
CA PHE A 493 20.73 18.72 1.67
C PHE A 493 20.39 19.78 0.61
N VAL A 494 20.20 21.02 1.03
CA VAL A 494 19.88 22.14 0.13
C VAL A 494 20.84 23.32 0.32
N ASP A 495 21.09 24.03 -0.77
CA ASP A 495 21.78 25.31 -0.81
C ASP A 495 20.85 26.40 -1.37
N TRP A 496 20.35 27.27 -0.48
CA TRP A 496 19.51 28.43 -0.84
C TRP A 496 20.29 29.58 -1.45
N GLY A 497 21.61 29.63 -1.17
CA GLY A 497 22.43 30.78 -1.60
C GLY A 497 22.87 30.71 -3.06
N GLY A 498 22.94 29.53 -3.66
CA GLY A 498 23.24 29.32 -5.07
C GLY A 498 24.55 29.93 -5.58
N SER A 499 25.53 30.21 -4.72
CA SER A 499 26.80 30.84 -5.07
C SER A 499 28.01 30.04 -4.58
N ALA A 500 29.11 30.16 -5.30
CA ALA A 500 30.40 29.57 -4.92
C ALA A 500 31.00 30.31 -3.70
N ARG A 501 30.58 29.91 -2.50
CA ARG A 501 31.08 30.44 -1.23
C ARG A 501 31.63 29.31 -0.36
N PRO A 502 32.48 29.56 0.63
CA PRO A 502 32.95 28.53 1.55
C PRO A 502 31.80 27.83 2.24
N ILE A 503 31.89 26.50 2.37
CA ILE A 503 30.92 25.68 3.10
C ILE A 503 31.38 25.48 4.55
N GLU A 504 30.46 25.54 5.48
CA GLU A 504 30.73 25.45 6.91
C GLU A 504 31.36 24.10 7.26
N GLY A 505 32.34 24.13 8.18
CA GLY A 505 33.06 22.95 8.65
C GLY A 505 34.03 22.32 7.64
N SER A 506 34.27 22.95 6.47
CA SER A 506 35.05 22.37 5.40
C SER A 506 35.94 23.41 4.69
N SER A 507 36.95 22.95 3.93
CA SER A 507 37.75 23.77 3.01
C SER A 507 37.18 23.86 1.60
N TYR A 508 36.04 23.17 1.32
CA TYR A 508 35.35 23.20 0.03
C TYR A 508 34.46 24.43 -0.09
N ASN A 509 33.97 24.66 -1.31
CA ASN A 509 32.89 25.59 -1.61
C ASN A 509 31.57 24.84 -1.87
N TYR A 510 30.43 25.50 -1.65
CA TYR A 510 29.10 24.97 -1.94
C TYR A 510 28.97 24.45 -3.37
N SER A 511 29.55 25.16 -4.35
CA SER A 511 29.51 24.75 -5.77
C SER A 511 30.13 23.39 -6.09
N GLN A 512 30.92 22.85 -5.18
CA GLN A 512 31.55 21.54 -5.32
C GLN A 512 30.64 20.42 -4.80
N THR A 513 29.60 20.75 -4.03
CA THR A 513 28.65 19.78 -3.46
C THR A 513 27.35 19.68 -4.24
N TRP A 514 27.10 20.55 -5.22
CA TRP A 514 25.83 20.56 -5.93
C TRP A 514 25.63 19.31 -6.77
N THR A 515 24.47 18.68 -6.61
CA THR A 515 24.00 17.60 -7.49
C THR A 515 23.89 18.11 -8.94
N ARG A 516 24.39 17.35 -9.89
CA ARG A 516 24.39 17.70 -11.31
C ARG A 516 23.55 16.73 -12.11
N ILE A 517 22.80 17.30 -13.06
CA ILE A 517 21.97 16.58 -14.00
C ILE A 517 22.22 17.17 -15.40
N ASN A 518 22.72 16.34 -16.34
CA ASN A 518 23.14 16.75 -17.68
C ASN A 518 24.20 17.88 -17.62
N ASP A 519 25.22 17.69 -16.75
CA ASP A 519 26.31 18.63 -16.47
C ASP A 519 25.88 20.00 -15.91
N ALA A 520 24.60 20.19 -15.59
CA ALA A 520 24.05 21.40 -15.01
C ALA A 520 23.70 21.21 -13.53
N THR A 521 23.70 22.31 -12.77
CA THR A 521 23.13 22.32 -11.43
C THR A 521 21.61 22.16 -11.51
N TYR A 522 21.04 21.45 -10.54
CA TYR A 522 19.62 21.18 -10.51
C TYR A 522 18.95 21.81 -9.28
N ALA A 523 17.99 22.68 -9.55
CA ALA A 523 17.21 23.35 -8.52
C ALA A 523 15.82 22.72 -8.40
N VAL A 524 15.44 22.42 -7.17
CA VAL A 524 14.09 21.97 -6.78
C VAL A 524 13.62 22.92 -5.68
N ASP A 525 12.37 23.34 -5.73
CA ASP A 525 11.75 24.25 -4.75
C ASP A 525 12.53 25.55 -4.51
N GLY A 526 13.27 26.02 -5.52
CA GLY A 526 14.06 27.25 -5.44
C GLY A 526 15.46 27.10 -4.83
N ALA A 527 15.84 25.88 -4.43
CA ALA A 527 17.16 25.59 -3.85
C ALA A 527 17.97 24.62 -4.72
N LEU A 528 19.28 24.71 -4.68
CA LEU A 528 20.18 23.73 -5.30
C LEU A 528 20.32 22.51 -4.39
N ALA A 529 20.13 21.33 -4.96
CA ALA A 529 20.37 20.07 -4.26
C ALA A 529 21.87 19.86 -4.02
N MET A 530 22.21 19.31 -2.87
CA MET A 530 23.57 18.97 -2.49
C MET A 530 23.73 17.44 -2.48
N ASP A 531 24.84 16.96 -3.04
CA ASP A 531 25.22 15.55 -3.01
C ASP A 531 25.42 15.08 -1.55
N PRO A 532 24.57 14.17 -1.04
CA PRO A 532 24.67 13.72 0.36
C PRO A 532 25.92 12.85 0.63
N THR A 533 26.55 12.33 -0.42
CA THR A 533 27.78 11.50 -0.30
C THR A 533 29.05 12.35 -0.25
N HIS A 534 28.94 13.65 -0.56
CA HIS A 534 30.10 14.54 -0.61
C HIS A 534 30.61 14.85 0.80
N PRO A 535 31.96 14.74 1.07
CA PRO A 535 32.52 14.93 2.41
C PRO A 535 32.29 16.35 2.95
N ALA A 536 32.14 17.36 2.10
CA ALA A 536 31.82 18.71 2.55
C ALA A 536 30.35 18.84 2.97
N THR A 537 29.41 18.14 2.36
CA THR A 537 28.02 18.04 2.82
C THR A 537 28.00 17.39 4.21
N GLN A 538 28.74 16.34 4.41
CA GLN A 538 28.88 15.65 5.70
C GLN A 538 29.53 16.54 6.77
N ALA A 539 30.58 17.31 6.42
CA ALA A 539 31.18 18.27 7.31
C ALA A 539 30.23 19.40 7.73
N ARG A 540 29.41 19.90 6.79
CA ARG A 540 28.33 20.87 7.06
C ARG A 540 27.29 20.28 8.02
N ILE A 541 26.88 19.04 7.83
CA ILE A 541 25.98 18.34 8.75
C ILE A 541 26.58 18.32 10.16
N THR A 542 27.82 17.85 10.28
CA THR A 542 28.55 17.79 11.56
C THR A 542 28.63 19.17 12.22
N TYR A 543 28.93 20.23 11.45
CA TYR A 543 29.02 21.60 11.95
C TYR A 543 27.70 22.10 12.54
N PHE A 544 26.60 21.98 11.80
CA PHE A 544 25.30 22.50 12.25
C PHE A 544 24.70 21.66 13.37
N ILE A 545 24.79 20.34 13.32
CA ILE A 545 24.27 19.46 14.38
C ILE A 545 25.01 19.73 15.69
N ASN A 546 26.35 19.82 15.68
CA ASN A 546 27.11 20.19 16.87
C ASN A 546 26.76 21.59 17.41
N ARG A 547 26.52 22.55 16.53
CA ARG A 547 26.06 23.89 16.90
C ARG A 547 24.74 23.83 17.67
N PHE A 548 23.78 23.04 17.21
CA PHE A 548 22.47 22.91 17.85
C PHE A 548 22.54 22.12 19.17
N ILE A 549 23.31 21.05 19.22
CA ILE A 549 23.55 20.28 20.45
C ILE A 549 24.21 21.19 21.52
N ASN A 550 25.26 21.94 21.13
CA ASN A 550 25.99 22.84 22.04
C ASN A 550 25.10 24.00 22.54
N ALA A 551 24.16 24.45 21.74
CA ALA A 551 23.16 25.44 22.15
C ALA A 551 22.09 24.86 23.10
N GLY A 552 21.94 23.54 23.19
CA GLY A 552 21.03 22.86 24.13
C GLY A 552 19.70 22.45 23.53
N PHE A 553 19.55 22.42 22.21
CA PHE A 553 18.30 21.97 21.56
C PHE A 553 18.03 20.47 21.82
N LYS A 554 16.75 20.10 21.86
CA LYS A 554 16.24 18.77 22.17
C LYS A 554 15.31 18.21 21.10
N MET A 555 15.10 18.96 20.03
CA MET A 555 14.34 18.56 18.84
C MET A 555 14.99 19.18 17.61
N ILE A 556 14.98 18.44 16.49
CA ILE A 556 15.32 18.98 15.17
C ILE A 556 14.22 18.62 14.18
N LYS A 557 13.71 19.64 13.47
CA LYS A 557 12.85 19.49 12.31
C LYS A 557 13.70 19.56 11.05
N PHE A 558 13.89 18.44 10.38
CA PHE A 558 14.57 18.37 9.09
C PHE A 558 13.60 18.57 7.94
N ASP A 559 14.03 19.34 6.95
CA ASP A 559 13.17 19.69 5.82
C ASP A 559 13.89 19.48 4.48
N PHE A 560 13.10 19.45 3.39
CA PHE A 560 13.57 19.28 2.01
C PHE A 560 14.45 18.05 1.80
N LEU A 561 14.17 16.97 2.52
CA LEU A 561 14.98 15.74 2.48
C LEU A 561 14.93 15.05 1.11
N GLY A 562 13.89 15.29 0.32
CA GLY A 562 13.76 14.78 -1.05
C GLY A 562 14.91 15.20 -1.97
N HIS A 563 15.57 16.34 -1.69
CA HIS A 563 16.75 16.80 -2.46
C HIS A 563 17.89 15.79 -2.44
N ALA A 564 18.06 15.04 -1.35
CA ALA A 564 19.08 14.00 -1.22
C ALA A 564 18.81 12.74 -2.07
N SER A 565 17.57 12.57 -2.57
CA SER A 565 17.15 11.39 -3.33
C SER A 565 17.16 11.59 -4.85
N LEU A 566 17.56 12.76 -5.35
CA LEU A 566 17.55 13.07 -6.78
C LEU A 566 18.53 12.19 -7.56
N GLU A 567 18.08 11.69 -8.72
CA GLU A 567 18.95 10.99 -9.66
C GLU A 567 19.97 11.96 -10.27
N ALA A 568 21.25 11.66 -10.15
CA ALA A 568 22.37 12.50 -10.57
C ALA A 568 23.20 11.87 -11.68
N ASP A 569 24.02 12.68 -12.36
CA ASP A 569 24.99 12.19 -13.34
C ASP A 569 26.05 11.30 -12.67
N SER A 570 26.46 11.66 -11.46
CA SER A 570 27.35 10.91 -10.59
C SER A 570 27.26 11.45 -9.16
N TYR A 571 27.68 10.66 -8.20
CA TYR A 571 27.86 11.06 -6.81
C TYR A 571 29.35 11.10 -6.47
N TYR A 572 29.71 11.84 -5.43
CA TYR A 572 31.10 11.90 -4.96
C TYR A 572 31.60 10.50 -4.55
N ASP A 573 30.78 9.73 -3.87
CA ASP A 573 31.02 8.31 -3.66
C ASP A 573 30.67 7.54 -4.94
N TRP A 574 31.69 7.14 -5.66
CA TRP A 574 31.56 6.44 -6.93
C TRP A 574 30.88 5.05 -6.83
N GLN A 575 30.68 4.51 -5.63
CA GLN A 575 29.97 3.26 -5.38
C GLN A 575 28.44 3.48 -5.31
N VAL A 576 28.01 4.71 -5.20
CA VAL A 576 26.60 5.12 -5.20
C VAL A 576 26.16 5.41 -6.63
N HIS A 577 25.11 4.74 -7.07
CA HIS A 577 24.67 4.79 -8.46
C HIS A 577 23.26 5.34 -8.63
N THR A 578 22.47 5.40 -7.54
CA THR A 578 21.08 5.84 -7.56
C THR A 578 20.81 6.91 -6.49
N GLY A 579 19.77 7.72 -6.74
CA GLY A 579 19.35 8.73 -5.77
C GLY A 579 18.93 8.13 -4.43
N MET A 580 18.37 6.92 -4.42
CA MET A 580 17.99 6.27 -3.16
C MET A 580 19.19 5.78 -2.36
N GLU A 581 20.22 5.24 -2.99
CA GLU A 581 21.49 4.88 -2.32
C GLU A 581 22.12 6.13 -1.69
N ALA A 582 22.15 7.26 -2.43
CA ALA A 582 22.65 8.53 -1.93
C ALA A 582 21.83 9.05 -0.74
N TYR A 583 20.50 8.96 -0.84
CA TYR A 583 19.57 9.33 0.23
C TYR A 583 19.85 8.56 1.52
N HIS A 584 19.92 7.25 1.44
CA HIS A 584 20.12 6.39 2.61
C HIS A 584 21.52 6.61 3.24
N GLN A 585 22.54 6.83 2.42
CA GLN A 585 23.89 7.16 2.92
C GLN A 585 23.89 8.52 3.64
N GLY A 586 23.25 9.53 3.06
CA GLY A 586 23.14 10.88 3.65
C GLY A 586 22.31 10.90 4.93
N MET A 587 21.16 10.23 4.94
CA MET A 587 20.30 10.13 6.14
C MET A 587 21.00 9.39 7.28
N LYS A 588 21.72 8.31 6.97
CA LYS A 588 22.48 7.56 7.95
C LYS A 588 23.54 8.43 8.62
N PHE A 589 24.31 9.18 7.81
CA PHE A 589 25.29 10.12 8.31
C PHE A 589 24.66 11.23 9.17
N LEU A 590 23.50 11.76 8.72
CA LEU A 590 22.76 12.79 9.44
C LEU A 590 22.33 12.31 10.83
N ILE A 591 21.76 11.12 10.92
CA ILE A 591 21.27 10.55 12.18
C ILE A 591 22.40 10.15 13.12
N ASP A 592 23.52 9.64 12.60
CA ASP A 592 24.73 9.36 13.39
C ASP A 592 25.34 10.62 14.03
N ALA A 593 25.07 11.80 13.48
CA ALA A 593 25.51 13.08 14.03
C ALA A 593 24.60 13.65 15.13
N VAL A 594 23.34 13.19 15.22
CA VAL A 594 22.33 13.70 16.17
C VAL A 594 22.50 13.02 17.54
N ALA A 595 22.24 13.75 18.62
CA ALA A 595 22.25 13.18 19.97
C ALA A 595 21.07 12.25 20.24
N ASP A 596 21.30 11.16 20.97
CA ASP A 596 20.29 10.10 21.25
C ASP A 596 19.06 10.57 22.04
N ASP A 597 19.08 11.76 22.64
CA ASP A 597 17.95 12.30 23.40
C ASP A 597 17.13 13.35 22.63
N MET A 598 17.42 13.55 21.33
CA MET A 598 16.72 14.52 20.49
C MET A 598 15.53 13.87 19.77
N LEU A 599 14.40 14.58 19.76
CA LEU A 599 13.28 14.27 18.88
C LEU A 599 13.62 14.67 17.45
N ILE A 600 13.45 13.78 16.49
CA ILE A 600 13.68 14.04 15.07
C ILE A 600 12.37 14.03 14.33
N GLU A 601 12.08 15.15 13.67
CA GLU A 601 10.96 15.31 12.77
C GLU A 601 11.44 15.47 11.33
N ALA A 602 10.75 14.86 10.38
CA ALA A 602 10.88 15.12 8.95
C ALA A 602 9.67 15.89 8.44
N ALA A 603 9.90 17.08 7.88
CA ALA A 603 8.88 17.85 7.20
C ALA A 603 8.69 17.36 5.76
N ILE A 604 9.27 17.99 4.75
CA ILE A 604 9.21 17.52 3.36
C ILE A 604 10.17 16.34 3.15
N SER A 605 9.64 15.18 2.81
CA SER A 605 10.43 13.95 2.71
C SER A 605 9.74 12.83 1.92
N PRO A 606 10.49 11.89 1.32
CA PRO A 606 9.91 10.67 0.73
C PRO A 606 9.08 9.88 1.75
N ASN A 607 7.87 9.44 1.33
CA ASN A 607 6.89 8.81 2.22
C ASN A 607 7.38 7.53 2.90
N MET A 608 8.13 6.69 2.19
CA MET A 608 8.54 5.37 2.67
C MET A 608 9.99 5.36 3.18
N ALA A 609 10.90 5.98 2.43
CA ALA A 609 12.34 5.88 2.68
C ALA A 609 12.80 6.60 3.96
N THR A 610 12.01 7.53 4.47
CA THR A 610 12.34 8.33 5.66
C THR A 610 12.05 7.60 6.97
N GLY A 611 11.16 6.60 6.96
CA GLY A 611 10.70 5.87 8.15
C GLY A 611 11.79 5.34 9.09
N PRO A 612 12.89 4.76 8.59
CA PRO A 612 13.97 4.28 9.45
C PRO A 612 14.69 5.37 10.25
N TYR A 613 14.64 6.63 9.84
CA TYR A 613 15.55 7.68 10.29
C TYR A 613 14.94 8.73 11.21
N VAL A 614 13.61 8.76 11.36
CA VAL A 614 12.94 9.80 12.15
C VAL A 614 11.87 9.21 13.06
N HIS A 615 11.54 9.94 14.14
CA HIS A 615 10.45 9.58 15.05
C HIS A 615 9.12 10.11 14.51
N MET A 616 9.11 11.34 14.05
CA MET A 616 7.90 12.06 13.63
C MET A 616 8.02 12.48 12.16
N ARG A 617 6.91 12.45 11.45
CA ARG A 617 6.84 12.88 10.06
C ARG A 617 5.58 13.68 9.80
N ARG A 618 5.72 14.79 9.09
CA ARG A 618 4.61 15.58 8.59
C ARG A 618 3.88 14.84 7.46
N ILE A 619 2.57 14.66 7.60
CA ILE A 619 1.78 13.84 6.66
C ILE A 619 1.47 14.55 5.34
N ALA A 620 1.42 15.89 5.35
CA ALA A 620 1.06 16.75 4.22
C ALA A 620 2.08 17.89 4.07
N CYS A 621 1.98 18.72 3.05
CA CYS A 621 2.71 19.98 2.92
C CYS A 621 2.18 21.01 3.93
N ASP A 622 2.68 22.25 3.85
CA ASP A 622 2.33 23.33 4.79
C ASP A 622 0.82 23.52 4.93
N ALA A 623 0.36 23.68 6.16
CA ALA A 623 -1.04 23.93 6.47
C ALA A 623 -1.16 24.94 7.64
N TYR A 624 -2.09 25.85 7.55
CA TYR A 624 -2.26 26.95 8.52
C TYR A 624 -3.61 26.88 9.24
N GLY A 625 -4.58 27.71 8.87
CA GLY A 625 -5.86 27.78 9.59
C GLY A 625 -7.10 27.76 8.71
N ASP A 626 -6.98 27.75 7.38
CA ASP A 626 -8.14 27.72 6.49
C ASP A 626 -8.74 26.30 6.41
N ILE A 627 -10.03 26.24 6.10
CA ILE A 627 -10.73 24.95 5.98
C ILE A 627 -10.23 24.12 4.79
N GLY A 628 -9.75 24.77 3.73
CA GLY A 628 -9.14 24.10 2.59
C GLY A 628 -7.81 23.41 2.95
N GLU A 629 -7.04 24.00 3.86
CA GLU A 629 -5.81 23.38 4.40
C GLU A 629 -6.13 22.22 5.35
N THR A 630 -7.19 22.38 6.15
CA THR A 630 -7.74 21.28 6.97
C THR A 630 -8.16 20.07 6.10
N ASP A 631 -8.90 20.31 4.99
CA ASP A 631 -9.27 19.29 4.02
C ASP A 631 -8.04 18.66 3.38
N TYR A 632 -7.02 19.45 3.05
CA TYR A 632 -5.77 18.94 2.45
C TYR A 632 -5.00 18.03 3.42
N THR A 633 -4.79 18.46 4.66
CA THR A 633 -4.15 17.62 5.69
C THR A 633 -4.92 16.31 5.90
N LEU A 634 -6.25 16.41 6.01
CA LEU A 634 -7.10 15.24 6.22
C LEU A 634 -7.26 14.37 4.98
N ASN A 635 -7.06 14.88 3.75
CA ASN A 635 -6.90 14.02 2.57
C ASN A 635 -5.69 13.09 2.75
N SER A 636 -4.55 13.64 3.16
CA SER A 636 -3.35 12.84 3.42
C SER A 636 -3.57 11.85 4.59
N THR A 637 -4.28 12.25 5.65
CA THR A 637 -4.65 11.35 6.74
C THR A 637 -5.65 10.28 6.29
N THR A 638 -6.62 10.61 5.42
CA THR A 638 -7.61 9.65 4.89
C THR A 638 -6.98 8.46 4.19
N TYR A 639 -5.89 8.68 3.46
CA TYR A 639 -5.27 7.65 2.63
C TYR A 639 -3.86 7.27 3.08
N GLY A 640 -3.26 8.00 4.03
CA GLY A 640 -1.91 7.80 4.52
C GLY A 640 -1.81 7.44 6.01
N TRP A 641 -2.92 7.29 6.75
CA TRP A 641 -2.91 6.95 8.20
C TRP A 641 -2.06 5.72 8.52
N TRP A 642 -1.99 4.74 7.63
CA TRP A 642 -1.24 3.49 7.79
C TRP A 642 0.28 3.71 7.94
N GLN A 643 0.79 4.91 7.59
CA GLN A 643 2.18 5.28 7.81
C GLN A 643 2.54 5.35 9.31
N ASN A 644 1.56 5.43 10.20
CA ASN A 644 1.76 5.29 11.65
C ASN A 644 2.39 3.94 12.06
N LYS A 645 2.43 2.94 11.15
CA LYS A 645 3.16 1.68 11.37
C LYS A 645 4.65 1.82 11.12
N MET A 646 5.07 2.88 10.44
CA MET A 646 6.45 3.13 10.04
C MET A 646 7.10 4.26 10.85
N TYR A 647 6.31 5.21 11.30
CA TYR A 647 6.71 6.36 12.10
C TYR A 647 6.11 6.25 13.50
N ASP A 648 6.83 6.75 14.51
CA ASP A 648 6.29 6.76 15.88
C ASP A 648 5.13 7.75 15.97
N PHE A 649 5.22 8.90 15.23
CA PHE A 649 4.17 9.92 15.23
C PHE A 649 4.00 10.54 13.84
N MET A 650 2.74 10.89 13.52
CA MET A 650 2.39 11.67 12.33
C MET A 650 2.06 13.11 12.75
N ASP A 651 2.59 14.09 12.03
CA ASP A 651 2.35 15.51 12.26
C ASP A 651 1.41 16.11 11.21
N ALA A 652 0.45 16.90 11.68
CA ALA A 652 -0.55 17.58 10.86
C ALA A 652 -0.06 18.94 10.33
N ASP A 653 1.17 19.31 10.64
CA ASP A 653 1.72 20.65 10.51
C ASP A 653 1.06 21.68 11.47
N HIS A 654 1.61 22.89 11.53
CA HIS A 654 1.23 23.89 12.50
C HIS A 654 -0.25 24.32 12.40
N VAL A 655 -0.91 24.33 13.54
CA VAL A 655 -2.29 24.81 13.72
C VAL A 655 -2.27 26.30 13.97
N VAL A 656 -2.83 27.10 13.06
CA VAL A 656 -2.91 28.55 13.18
C VAL A 656 -4.37 28.96 13.39
N PHE A 657 -4.66 29.55 14.53
CA PHE A 657 -6.00 30.10 14.83
C PHE A 657 -6.21 31.46 14.17
N GLY A 658 -5.21 32.34 14.26
CA GLY A 658 -5.21 33.67 13.60
C GLY A 658 -6.52 34.42 13.73
N ASN A 659 -6.93 35.04 12.63
CA ASN A 659 -8.20 35.77 12.53
C ASN A 659 -9.35 34.88 11.95
N TYR A 660 -9.17 33.58 11.86
CA TYR A 660 -10.21 32.66 11.38
C TYR A 660 -11.35 32.51 12.40
N SER A 661 -12.49 32.00 11.96
CA SER A 661 -13.64 31.74 12.84
C SER A 661 -13.32 30.64 13.86
N GLU A 662 -14.02 30.61 14.97
CA GLU A 662 -13.89 29.57 16.00
C GLU A 662 -14.19 28.17 15.43
N ALA A 663 -15.14 28.05 14.50
CA ALA A 663 -15.47 26.81 13.81
C ALA A 663 -14.26 26.32 13.01
N LYS A 664 -13.62 27.17 12.19
CA LYS A 664 -12.39 26.79 11.46
C LYS A 664 -11.26 26.41 12.42
N ASN A 665 -11.12 27.11 13.55
CA ASN A 665 -10.10 26.77 14.55
C ASN A 665 -10.36 25.40 15.17
N ARG A 666 -11.61 25.05 15.51
CA ARG A 666 -11.96 23.71 15.97
C ARG A 666 -11.65 22.67 14.91
N ALA A 667 -12.03 22.93 13.64
CA ALA A 667 -11.77 21.99 12.55
C ALA A 667 -10.26 21.75 12.39
N ARG A 668 -9.43 22.80 12.39
CA ARG A 668 -7.99 22.70 12.23
C ARG A 668 -7.34 21.98 13.43
N TYR A 669 -7.73 22.33 14.66
CA TYR A 669 -7.23 21.65 15.86
C TYR A 669 -7.65 20.16 15.90
N THR A 670 -8.91 19.87 15.59
CA THR A 670 -9.42 18.50 15.50
C THR A 670 -8.66 17.69 14.44
N SER A 671 -8.28 18.31 13.31
CA SER A 671 -7.50 17.61 12.29
C SER A 671 -6.11 17.19 12.79
N ALA A 672 -5.48 18.01 13.64
CA ALA A 672 -4.21 17.65 14.28
C ALA A 672 -4.39 16.49 15.29
N VAL A 673 -5.46 16.51 16.09
CA VAL A 673 -5.81 15.41 17.01
C VAL A 673 -6.00 14.09 16.25
N VAL A 674 -6.68 14.14 15.09
CA VAL A 674 -6.97 12.97 14.25
C VAL A 674 -5.72 12.45 13.54
N THR A 675 -4.86 13.34 13.08
CA THR A 675 -3.63 12.96 12.36
C THR A 675 -2.59 12.36 13.31
N GLY A 676 -2.41 12.97 14.49
CA GLY A 676 -1.44 12.48 15.47
C GLY A 676 -0.97 13.55 16.45
N THR A 677 0.04 14.33 16.12
CA THR A 677 0.62 15.34 17.00
C THR A 677 -0.02 16.71 16.81
N ILE A 678 0.12 17.57 17.81
CA ILE A 678 -0.37 18.96 17.77
C ILE A 678 0.81 19.89 17.87
N THR A 679 1.05 20.63 16.80
CA THR A 679 2.03 21.72 16.72
C THR A 679 1.27 23.03 16.49
N MET A 680 1.23 23.93 17.48
CA MET A 680 0.61 25.25 17.32
C MET A 680 1.51 26.17 16.49
N GLY A 681 0.92 27.16 15.79
CA GLY A 681 1.67 28.05 14.90
C GLY A 681 1.40 29.54 15.03
N ASP A 682 0.58 29.97 15.98
CA ASP A 682 0.25 31.38 16.16
C ASP A 682 1.41 32.21 16.76
N ASP A 683 1.45 33.53 16.47
CA ASP A 683 2.32 34.49 17.15
C ASP A 683 1.80 34.81 18.55
N PHE A 684 2.04 33.91 19.50
CA PHE A 684 1.66 34.11 20.90
C PHE A 684 2.53 35.15 21.64
N SER A 685 3.48 35.79 20.96
CA SER A 685 4.19 36.98 21.49
C SER A 685 3.37 38.26 21.39
N THR A 686 2.23 38.20 20.73
CA THR A 686 1.30 39.32 20.53
C THR A 686 -0.11 38.94 20.92
N THR A 687 -0.99 39.93 21.07
CA THR A 687 -2.39 39.73 21.43
C THR A 687 -3.30 39.76 20.21
N GLY A 688 -4.28 38.89 20.19
CA GLY A 688 -5.30 38.82 19.14
C GLY A 688 -6.39 37.79 19.45
N PRO A 689 -7.35 37.56 18.54
CA PRO A 689 -8.42 36.58 18.76
C PRO A 689 -7.91 35.15 19.04
N TRP A 690 -6.75 34.78 18.51
CA TRP A 690 -6.12 33.46 18.70
C TRP A 690 -5.76 33.17 20.14
N VAL A 691 -5.42 34.21 20.97
CA VAL A 691 -5.08 34.02 22.39
C VAL A 691 -6.28 33.46 23.18
N ALA A 692 -7.44 34.11 23.09
CA ALA A 692 -8.65 33.66 23.79
C ALA A 692 -9.12 32.28 23.30
N ARG A 693 -8.96 31.97 22.00
CA ARG A 693 -9.29 30.68 21.43
C ARG A 693 -8.34 29.60 21.88
N ALA A 694 -7.03 29.87 21.95
CA ALA A 694 -6.05 28.97 22.52
C ALA A 694 -6.38 28.62 23.96
N GLN A 695 -6.67 29.64 24.79
CA GLN A 695 -7.10 29.46 26.19
C GLN A 695 -8.34 28.57 26.32
N SER A 696 -9.29 28.65 25.38
CA SER A 696 -10.51 27.84 25.37
C SER A 696 -10.29 26.44 24.83
N ILE A 697 -9.66 26.30 23.65
CA ILE A 697 -9.55 25.02 22.94
C ILE A 697 -8.45 24.15 23.54
N LEU A 698 -7.24 24.67 23.77
CA LEU A 698 -6.10 23.89 24.23
C LEU A 698 -6.25 23.41 25.66
N GLN A 699 -7.08 24.05 26.49
CA GLN A 699 -7.32 23.67 27.87
C GLN A 699 -8.62 22.87 28.07
N ASN A 700 -9.31 22.47 26.98
CA ASN A 700 -10.43 21.54 27.11
C ASN A 700 -9.90 20.19 27.57
N PRO A 701 -10.27 19.70 28.79
CA PRO A 701 -9.62 18.53 29.38
C PRO A 701 -9.95 17.23 28.66
N GLU A 702 -11.15 17.09 28.06
CA GLU A 702 -11.56 15.89 27.34
C GLU A 702 -10.80 15.74 26.02
N VAL A 703 -10.70 16.84 25.24
CA VAL A 703 -9.97 16.82 23.96
C VAL A 703 -8.47 16.74 24.20
N LEU A 704 -7.93 17.43 25.20
CA LEU A 704 -6.50 17.34 25.54
C LEU A 704 -6.12 15.93 26.00
N SER A 705 -6.92 15.31 26.85
CA SER A 705 -6.69 13.93 27.26
C SER A 705 -6.70 12.95 26.07
N LEU A 706 -7.54 13.20 25.05
CA LEU A 706 -7.54 12.42 23.82
C LEU A 706 -6.28 12.68 22.97
N ALA A 707 -5.88 13.96 22.85
CA ALA A 707 -4.73 14.36 22.09
C ALA A 707 -3.40 13.79 22.63
N GLN A 708 -3.30 13.62 23.94
CA GLN A 708 -2.12 13.05 24.60
C GLN A 708 -1.93 11.55 24.31
N ARG A 709 -3.02 10.83 24.01
CA ARG A 709 -2.98 9.39 23.79
C ARG A 709 -2.41 9.04 22.42
N ASP A 710 -1.78 7.88 22.33
CA ASP A 710 -1.34 7.30 21.07
C ASP A 710 -2.52 6.56 20.40
N LEU A 711 -3.44 7.34 19.79
CA LEU A 711 -4.60 6.84 19.09
C LEU A 711 -4.46 7.06 17.60
N HIS A 712 -4.72 6.01 16.84
CA HIS A 712 -4.67 6.06 15.38
C HIS A 712 -6.09 6.09 14.81
N PHE A 713 -6.44 7.22 14.22
CA PHE A 713 -7.73 7.38 13.56
C PHE A 713 -7.69 6.83 12.14
N VAL A 714 -8.75 6.12 11.76
CA VAL A 714 -8.96 5.57 10.42
C VAL A 714 -10.20 6.20 9.78
N PRO A 715 -10.28 6.31 8.44
CA PRO A 715 -11.47 6.83 7.79
C PRO A 715 -12.68 5.92 8.02
N GLY A 716 -13.82 6.50 8.39
CA GLY A 716 -15.06 5.79 8.72
C GLY A 716 -16.04 5.68 7.56
N ASP A 717 -16.14 6.70 6.71
CA ASP A 717 -16.98 6.79 5.54
C ASP A 717 -16.23 6.40 4.26
N GLY A 718 -16.96 6.14 3.18
CA GLY A 718 -16.40 6.00 1.84
C GLY A 718 -15.95 7.35 1.32
N ASN A 719 -14.93 7.36 0.45
CA ASN A 719 -14.44 8.58 -0.12
C ASN A 719 -14.06 8.44 -1.60
N THR A 720 -14.08 9.53 -2.33
CA THR A 720 -13.93 9.57 -3.77
C THR A 720 -12.97 10.69 -4.19
N SER A 721 -12.21 10.45 -5.27
CA SER A 721 -11.27 11.42 -5.84
C SER A 721 -10.26 11.89 -4.78
N ASN A 722 -10.00 13.20 -4.75
CA ASN A 722 -9.06 13.83 -3.83
C ASN A 722 -9.73 14.51 -2.62
N ALA A 723 -10.98 14.17 -2.31
CA ALA A 723 -11.65 14.68 -1.13
C ALA A 723 -11.13 14.00 0.14
N ALA A 724 -11.13 14.72 1.26
CA ALA A 724 -10.89 14.14 2.57
C ALA A 724 -12.12 13.38 3.08
N SER A 725 -11.92 12.36 3.91
CA SER A 725 -12.98 11.75 4.70
C SER A 725 -13.64 12.79 5.60
N LYS A 726 -14.96 12.70 5.75
CA LYS A 726 -15.69 13.56 6.68
C LYS A 726 -15.78 12.97 8.08
N ILE A 727 -15.53 11.66 8.20
CA ILE A 727 -15.67 10.91 9.44
C ILE A 727 -14.43 10.06 9.64
N PHE A 728 -13.78 10.23 10.79
CA PHE A 728 -12.68 9.40 11.25
C PHE A 728 -13.04 8.77 12.58
N TYR A 729 -12.52 7.59 12.86
CA TYR A 729 -12.70 6.99 14.17
C TYR A 729 -11.45 6.26 14.65
N ALA A 730 -11.29 6.22 15.96
CA ALA A 730 -10.30 5.41 16.65
C ALA A 730 -10.96 4.68 17.79
N ARG A 731 -10.42 3.52 18.16
CA ARG A 731 -10.95 2.70 19.23
C ARG A 731 -9.89 2.45 20.29
N GLN A 732 -10.26 2.60 21.52
CA GLN A 732 -9.44 2.21 22.67
C GLN A 732 -10.35 1.56 23.72
N ASP A 733 -10.06 0.33 24.09
CA ASP A 733 -10.88 -0.48 24.98
C ASP A 733 -12.34 -0.56 24.48
N ASP A 734 -13.33 -0.23 25.31
CA ASP A 734 -14.74 -0.24 24.96
C ASP A 734 -15.25 1.13 24.45
N VAL A 735 -14.35 2.08 24.19
CA VAL A 735 -14.69 3.43 23.72
C VAL A 735 -14.28 3.62 22.26
N THR A 736 -15.19 4.13 21.45
CA THR A 736 -14.90 4.59 20.08
C THR A 736 -14.94 6.11 20.07
N TYR A 737 -13.84 6.73 19.62
CA TYR A 737 -13.78 8.17 19.37
C TYR A 737 -14.09 8.42 17.92
N VAL A 738 -15.03 9.33 17.63
CA VAL A 738 -15.47 9.67 16.28
C VAL A 738 -15.26 11.16 16.06
N ALA A 739 -14.41 11.51 15.11
CA ALA A 739 -14.20 12.89 14.66
C ALA A 739 -14.96 13.14 13.35
N VAL A 740 -15.67 14.25 13.26
CA VAL A 740 -16.53 14.58 12.13
C VAL A 740 -16.23 15.98 11.65
N PHE A 741 -16.15 16.17 10.32
CA PHE A 741 -15.76 17.42 9.68
C PHE A 741 -16.78 17.87 8.66
N ASN A 742 -17.10 19.17 8.67
CA ASN A 742 -17.84 19.85 7.63
C ASN A 742 -16.94 20.84 6.90
N TYR A 743 -16.49 20.48 5.70
CA TYR A 743 -15.64 21.36 4.87
C TYR A 743 -16.44 22.43 4.12
N GLY A 744 -17.77 22.30 4.02
CA GLY A 744 -18.64 23.26 3.35
C GLY A 744 -18.92 24.51 4.20
N ALA A 745 -19.34 25.60 3.54
CA ALA A 745 -19.70 26.87 4.21
C ALA A 745 -21.02 26.80 4.97
N ASP A 746 -21.95 25.95 4.54
CA ASP A 746 -23.27 25.82 5.14
C ASP A 746 -23.31 24.71 6.18
N SER A 747 -24.24 24.81 7.13
CA SER A 747 -24.51 23.74 8.09
C SER A 747 -24.96 22.47 7.40
N THR A 748 -24.53 21.33 7.92
CA THR A 748 -24.86 20.01 7.33
C THR A 748 -25.23 19.01 8.39
N THR A 749 -26.07 18.05 7.98
CA THR A 749 -26.36 16.83 8.75
C THR A 749 -25.68 15.64 8.07
N MET A 750 -24.87 14.91 8.80
CA MET A 750 -24.19 13.71 8.33
C MET A 750 -24.66 12.49 9.11
N ASN A 751 -24.76 11.36 8.43
CA ASN A 751 -25.16 10.09 9.02
C ASN A 751 -24.11 9.02 8.73
N ILE A 752 -23.85 8.16 9.69
CA ILE A 752 -23.02 6.98 9.51
C ILE A 752 -23.71 5.76 10.15
N ASP A 753 -23.69 4.64 9.43
CA ASP A 753 -24.08 3.36 9.99
C ASP A 753 -23.08 2.94 11.09
N LEU A 754 -23.56 2.57 12.25
CA LEU A 754 -22.74 2.10 13.36
C LEU A 754 -21.85 0.93 12.97
N ALA A 755 -22.28 0.04 12.07
CA ALA A 755 -21.49 -1.07 11.57
C ALA A 755 -20.22 -0.58 10.84
N ARG A 756 -20.25 0.58 10.19
CA ARG A 756 -19.06 1.18 9.56
C ARG A 756 -18.03 1.67 10.59
N LEU A 757 -18.47 1.91 11.81
CA LEU A 757 -17.62 2.22 12.97
C LEU A 757 -17.26 0.96 13.79
N GLY A 758 -17.68 -0.25 13.34
CA GLY A 758 -17.53 -1.49 14.08
C GLY A 758 -18.38 -1.54 15.36
N LEU A 759 -19.48 -0.79 15.42
CA LEU A 759 -20.44 -0.77 16.54
C LEU A 759 -21.73 -1.45 16.13
N ALA A 760 -22.49 -1.98 17.12
CA ALA A 760 -23.79 -2.61 16.91
C ALA A 760 -24.79 -2.18 17.97
N GLY A 761 -26.08 -2.28 17.63
CA GLY A 761 -27.15 -2.02 18.59
C GLY A 761 -27.34 -0.54 18.95
N SER A 762 -27.37 -0.23 20.24
CA SER A 762 -27.53 1.13 20.75
C SER A 762 -26.18 1.76 21.12
N TYR A 763 -26.10 3.07 21.00
CA TYR A 763 -24.95 3.86 21.43
C TYR A 763 -25.35 5.01 22.36
N SER A 764 -24.40 5.46 23.16
CA SER A 764 -24.40 6.75 23.84
C SER A 764 -23.15 7.52 23.43
N ALA A 765 -23.29 8.78 23.13
CA ALA A 765 -22.19 9.65 22.67
C ALA A 765 -22.17 10.97 23.45
N THR A 766 -20.96 11.45 23.72
CA THR A 766 -20.72 12.79 24.30
C THR A 766 -19.82 13.57 23.33
N GLU A 767 -20.25 14.74 22.89
CA GLU A 767 -19.44 15.68 22.11
C GLU A 767 -18.43 16.38 23.04
N LEU A 768 -17.12 16.28 22.74
CA LEU A 768 -16.08 16.62 23.72
C LEU A 768 -15.85 18.13 23.89
N TYR A 769 -16.17 18.98 22.93
CA TYR A 769 -16.02 20.42 23.08
C TYR A 769 -17.15 21.04 23.91
N SER A 770 -18.38 20.60 23.71
CA SER A 770 -19.58 21.16 24.33
C SER A 770 -20.11 20.36 25.53
N GLY A 771 -19.72 19.09 25.66
CA GLY A 771 -20.30 18.16 26.61
C GLY A 771 -21.71 17.67 26.26
N ALA A 772 -22.23 18.02 25.08
CA ALA A 772 -23.57 17.62 24.66
C ALA A 772 -23.65 16.09 24.46
N THR A 773 -24.75 15.51 24.95
CA THR A 773 -24.96 14.05 24.85
C THR A 773 -26.01 13.68 23.83
N SER A 774 -25.85 12.55 23.19
CA SER A 774 -26.81 11.95 22.26
C SER A 774 -26.85 10.43 22.39
N SER A 775 -27.91 9.79 21.96
CA SER A 775 -28.04 8.35 21.92
C SER A 775 -28.93 7.91 20.77
N GLY A 776 -28.79 6.68 20.32
CA GLY A 776 -29.55 6.13 19.22
C GLY A 776 -29.25 4.66 18.94
N THR A 777 -29.78 4.15 17.82
CA THR A 777 -29.57 2.78 17.36
C THR A 777 -29.35 2.74 15.85
N GLY A 778 -28.46 1.87 15.37
CA GLY A 778 -28.23 1.60 13.95
C GLY A 778 -27.45 2.68 13.21
N THR A 779 -27.85 3.93 13.33
CA THR A 779 -27.23 5.08 12.62
C THR A 779 -26.91 6.18 13.61
N MET A 780 -25.71 6.76 13.48
CA MET A 780 -25.32 7.95 14.24
C MET A 780 -25.42 9.19 13.36
N THR A 781 -26.04 10.25 13.89
CA THR A 781 -26.31 11.51 13.18
C THR A 781 -25.52 12.64 13.81
N PHE A 782 -24.87 13.46 12.98
CA PHE A 782 -24.09 14.61 13.37
C PHE A 782 -24.62 15.87 12.71
N ASN A 783 -24.79 16.94 13.47
CA ASN A 783 -25.17 18.25 12.97
C ASN A 783 -24.00 19.21 13.21
N LEU A 784 -23.39 19.72 12.15
CA LEU A 784 -22.25 20.62 12.21
C LEU A 784 -22.57 21.94 11.51
N ALA A 785 -22.10 23.03 12.07
CA ALA A 785 -22.04 24.32 11.40
C ALA A 785 -21.12 24.25 10.16
N GLY A 786 -21.17 25.27 9.33
CA GLY A 786 -20.24 25.38 8.20
C GLY A 786 -18.80 25.53 8.66
N THR A 787 -17.86 24.90 7.96
CA THR A 787 -16.41 24.94 8.23
C THR A 787 -16.02 24.49 9.64
N ASP A 788 -16.69 23.50 10.21
CA ASP A 788 -16.58 23.09 11.62
C ASP A 788 -16.23 21.61 11.78
N ALA A 789 -15.85 21.22 13.00
CA ALA A 789 -15.64 19.84 13.38
C ALA A 789 -16.12 19.57 14.81
N GLY A 790 -16.39 18.29 15.10
CA GLY A 790 -16.68 17.79 16.45
C GLY A 790 -15.98 16.47 16.71
N ILE A 791 -15.70 16.19 17.96
CA ILE A 791 -15.17 14.90 18.43
C ILE A 791 -16.15 14.30 19.42
N TYR A 792 -16.52 13.05 19.21
CA TYR A 792 -17.50 12.34 20.01
C TYR A 792 -16.85 11.13 20.69
N LYS A 793 -17.03 11.01 21.99
CA LYS A 793 -16.74 9.82 22.76
C LYS A 793 -17.97 8.93 22.75
N VAL A 794 -17.89 7.78 22.08
CA VAL A 794 -19.01 6.87 21.84
C VAL A 794 -18.81 5.58 22.60
N THR A 795 -19.82 5.19 23.37
CA THR A 795 -19.94 3.89 24.02
C THR A 795 -21.10 3.12 23.42
N GLY A 796 -20.92 1.85 23.10
CA GLY A 796 -21.92 0.99 22.49
C GLY A 796 -21.42 -0.45 22.39
N ALA A 797 -22.31 -1.38 22.11
CA ALA A 797 -21.87 -2.75 21.86
C ALA A 797 -21.01 -2.81 20.61
N THR A 798 -19.83 -3.42 20.70
CA THR A 798 -19.00 -3.70 19.51
C THR A 798 -19.70 -4.69 18.60
N ALA A 799 -19.73 -4.43 17.28
CA ALA A 799 -20.15 -5.42 16.30
C ALA A 799 -19.12 -6.58 16.37
N GLY A 800 -19.60 -7.79 16.63
CA GLY A 800 -18.78 -8.95 17.02
C GLY A 800 -17.80 -9.51 15.98
N THR A 801 -17.20 -8.68 15.12
CA THR A 801 -16.17 -9.10 14.16
C THR A 801 -14.75 -9.09 14.73
N ASP A 802 -14.44 -8.22 15.71
CA ASP A 802 -13.09 -8.10 16.25
C ASP A 802 -12.77 -9.17 17.32
N SER A 803 -13.78 -9.67 18.04
CA SER A 803 -13.60 -10.77 18.99
C SER A 803 -13.28 -12.11 18.32
N ALA A 804 -13.79 -12.35 17.11
CA ALA A 804 -13.52 -13.58 16.35
C ALA A 804 -12.09 -13.62 15.79
N VAL A 805 -11.54 -12.47 15.40
CA VAL A 805 -10.16 -12.36 14.90
C VAL A 805 -9.15 -12.52 16.04
N SER A 806 -9.42 -11.92 17.21
CA SER A 806 -8.57 -12.07 18.40
C SER A 806 -8.54 -13.50 18.94
N LEU A 807 -9.68 -14.21 18.91
CA LEU A 807 -9.74 -15.63 19.30
C LEU A 807 -9.00 -16.55 18.33
N LYS A 808 -8.94 -16.21 17.04
CA LYS A 808 -8.38 -17.06 15.99
C LYS A 808 -6.84 -17.04 15.94
N ALA A 809 -6.21 -15.94 16.25
CA ALA A 809 -4.78 -15.73 16.01
C ALA A 809 -3.84 -16.61 16.86
N THR A 810 -4.24 -17.05 18.07
CA THR A 810 -3.42 -17.85 18.99
C THR A 810 -4.19 -18.90 19.76
N SER A 811 -5.46 -19.18 19.42
CA SER A 811 -6.22 -20.28 20.06
C SER A 811 -5.91 -21.61 19.36
N PHE A 812 -5.72 -22.68 20.13
CA PHE A 812 -5.37 -23.99 19.61
C PHE A 812 -5.93 -25.14 20.44
N LEU A 813 -5.96 -26.33 19.86
CA LEU A 813 -6.31 -27.58 20.54
C LEU A 813 -5.03 -28.26 21.06
N TYR A 814 -5.10 -28.79 22.26
CA TYR A 814 -4.00 -29.62 22.78
C TYR A 814 -4.48 -30.76 23.68
N PRO A 815 -3.87 -31.95 23.59
CA PRO A 815 -2.97 -32.31 22.50
C PRO A 815 -3.69 -32.35 21.17
N ASN A 816 -2.98 -32.08 20.07
CA ASN A 816 -3.46 -32.25 18.70
C ASN A 816 -2.25 -32.65 17.82
N PRO A 817 -2.15 -33.90 17.33
CA PRO A 817 -3.16 -34.99 17.40
C PRO A 817 -3.46 -35.54 18.81
N ALA A 818 -4.68 -36.09 19.02
CA ALA A 818 -5.11 -36.70 20.26
C ALA A 818 -5.86 -38.03 20.07
N SER A 819 -5.70 -38.96 21.06
CA SER A 819 -6.36 -40.25 21.04
C SER A 819 -7.73 -40.21 21.74
N ASP A 820 -7.82 -39.68 22.97
CA ASP A 820 -9.00 -39.81 23.78
C ASP A 820 -9.72 -38.52 24.14
N SER A 821 -8.97 -37.44 24.24
CA SER A 821 -9.50 -36.12 24.60
C SER A 821 -8.57 -34.98 24.15
N PHE A 822 -9.11 -33.77 24.10
CA PHE A 822 -8.34 -32.51 23.93
C PHE A 822 -8.96 -31.39 24.79
N LYS A 823 -8.22 -30.30 24.96
CA LYS A 823 -8.68 -29.02 25.48
C LYS A 823 -8.48 -27.92 24.48
N VAL A 824 -9.31 -26.89 24.54
CA VAL A 824 -9.14 -25.65 23.75
C VAL A 824 -8.36 -24.65 24.59
N LYS A 825 -7.26 -24.15 24.09
CA LYS A 825 -6.55 -22.98 24.62
C LYS A 825 -6.99 -21.75 23.85
N PHE A 826 -7.53 -20.77 24.56
CA PHE A 826 -7.97 -19.50 23.97
C PHE A 826 -6.86 -18.45 24.08
N ALA A 827 -6.79 -17.58 23.11
CA ALA A 827 -5.86 -16.46 23.07
C ALA A 827 -6.10 -15.44 24.19
N SER A 828 -7.36 -15.23 24.54
CA SER A 828 -7.80 -14.33 25.62
C SER A 828 -8.69 -15.07 26.59
N PRO A 829 -8.83 -14.61 27.84
CA PRO A 829 -9.72 -15.22 28.81
C PRO A 829 -11.18 -15.26 28.32
N VAL A 830 -11.81 -16.42 28.44
CA VAL A 830 -13.23 -16.69 28.16
C VAL A 830 -13.88 -17.14 29.42
N THR A 831 -15.05 -16.63 29.76
CA THR A 831 -15.82 -17.05 30.92
C THR A 831 -17.20 -17.53 30.50
N GLY A 832 -17.68 -18.64 31.09
CA GLY A 832 -19.00 -19.19 30.83
C GLY A 832 -19.00 -20.46 29.99
N ASN A 833 -20.14 -20.76 29.34
CA ASN A 833 -20.30 -21.99 28.58
C ASN A 833 -19.90 -21.77 27.09
N ALA A 834 -19.09 -22.66 26.56
CA ALA A 834 -18.79 -22.79 25.16
C ALA A 834 -19.47 -24.02 24.56
N THR A 835 -20.11 -23.87 23.41
CA THR A 835 -20.62 -25.01 22.63
C THR A 835 -19.53 -25.50 21.70
N VAL A 836 -19.10 -26.75 21.89
CA VAL A 836 -18.09 -27.39 21.01
C VAL A 836 -18.83 -28.37 20.07
N THR A 837 -18.65 -28.17 18.79
CA THR A 837 -19.17 -29.03 17.73
C THR A 837 -18.00 -29.60 16.93
N ILE A 838 -17.99 -30.92 16.71
CA ILE A 838 -16.99 -31.58 15.88
C ILE A 838 -17.70 -32.08 14.60
N SER A 839 -17.16 -31.70 13.44
CA SER A 839 -17.67 -32.11 12.13
C SER A 839 -16.59 -32.85 11.34
N ASP A 840 -17.00 -33.84 10.52
CA ASP A 840 -16.11 -34.46 9.55
C ASP A 840 -15.76 -33.47 8.40
N LEU A 841 -14.85 -33.87 7.51
CA LEU A 841 -14.45 -33.02 6.38
C LEU A 841 -15.59 -32.76 5.36
N GLY A 842 -16.66 -33.54 5.40
CA GLY A 842 -17.88 -33.32 4.61
C GLY A 842 -18.85 -32.33 5.25
N GLY A 843 -18.50 -31.74 6.43
CA GLY A 843 -19.35 -30.83 7.16
C GLY A 843 -20.43 -31.48 8.04
N LYS A 844 -20.50 -32.84 8.06
CA LYS A 844 -21.47 -33.55 8.90
C LYS A 844 -21.04 -33.47 10.35
N LYS A 845 -21.93 -32.99 11.22
CA LYS A 845 -21.76 -32.95 12.66
C LYS A 845 -21.69 -34.37 13.23
N VAL A 846 -20.58 -34.72 13.89
CA VAL A 846 -20.34 -36.05 14.45
C VAL A 846 -20.35 -36.05 16.01
N TYR A 847 -20.13 -34.85 16.63
CA TYR A 847 -20.16 -34.71 18.08
C TYR A 847 -20.52 -33.26 18.46
N SER A 848 -21.19 -33.09 19.61
CA SER A 848 -21.43 -31.74 20.17
C SER A 848 -21.57 -31.84 21.69
N THR A 849 -20.99 -30.89 22.38
CA THR A 849 -21.07 -30.76 23.82
C THR A 849 -20.96 -29.29 24.24
N ASN A 850 -21.48 -28.98 25.43
CA ASN A 850 -21.22 -27.70 26.09
C ASN A 850 -20.13 -27.93 27.17
N VAL A 851 -19.15 -27.05 27.16
CA VAL A 851 -18.05 -27.08 28.16
C VAL A 851 -17.96 -25.75 28.86
N ASN A 852 -17.67 -25.82 30.15
CA ASN A 852 -17.40 -24.61 30.92
C ASN A 852 -15.95 -24.13 30.65
N VAL A 853 -15.79 -22.83 30.49
CA VAL A 853 -14.51 -22.18 30.31
C VAL A 853 -14.33 -21.18 31.45
N ASP A 854 -13.21 -21.29 32.13
CA ASP A 854 -12.81 -20.33 33.15
C ASP A 854 -11.36 -19.89 32.85
N GLY A 855 -11.23 -18.67 32.37
CA GLY A 855 -9.95 -18.13 31.91
C GLY A 855 -9.58 -18.57 30.51
N THR A 856 -8.35 -19.00 30.25
CA THR A 856 -7.80 -19.27 28.91
C THR A 856 -7.83 -20.73 28.47
N THR A 857 -8.54 -21.64 29.21
CA THR A 857 -8.53 -23.08 28.90
C THR A 857 -9.92 -23.68 29.12
N SER A 858 -10.43 -24.46 28.15
CA SER A 858 -11.68 -25.22 28.31
C SER A 858 -11.55 -26.39 29.26
N ALA A 859 -12.68 -26.92 29.73
CA ALA A 859 -12.76 -28.27 30.26
C ALA A 859 -12.34 -29.28 29.16
N GLU A 860 -12.04 -30.51 29.59
CA GLU A 860 -11.60 -31.58 28.68
C GLU A 860 -12.77 -32.09 27.82
N ILE A 861 -12.50 -32.22 26.52
CA ILE A 861 -13.48 -32.68 25.53
C ILE A 861 -13.09 -34.09 25.07
N THR A 862 -13.93 -35.06 25.47
CA THR A 862 -13.69 -36.47 25.17
C THR A 862 -13.97 -36.80 23.68
N THR A 863 -13.06 -37.48 23.04
CA THR A 863 -13.14 -37.86 21.61
C THR A 863 -13.00 -39.37 21.39
N SER A 864 -13.06 -40.19 22.45
CA SER A 864 -12.89 -41.64 22.37
C SER A 864 -13.89 -42.36 21.45
N ALA A 865 -15.07 -41.78 21.25
CA ALA A 865 -16.10 -42.31 20.34
C ALA A 865 -15.89 -41.94 18.86
N LEU A 866 -14.93 -41.08 18.51
CA LEU A 866 -14.66 -40.67 17.13
C LEU A 866 -13.71 -41.69 16.47
N ALA A 867 -13.96 -41.96 15.19
CA ALA A 867 -13.04 -42.74 14.36
C ALA A 867 -11.73 -41.96 14.14
N LYS A 868 -10.65 -42.64 13.84
CA LYS A 868 -9.39 -42.01 13.43
C LYS A 868 -9.59 -41.17 12.17
N GLY A 869 -9.09 -39.94 12.14
CA GLY A 869 -9.25 -39.06 10.97
C GLY A 869 -9.10 -37.58 11.28
N PHE A 870 -9.38 -36.77 10.25
CA PHE A 870 -9.34 -35.32 10.31
C PHE A 870 -10.76 -34.77 10.57
N TYR A 871 -10.85 -33.78 11.44
CA TYR A 871 -12.10 -33.13 11.84
C TYR A 871 -11.93 -31.62 11.93
N VAL A 872 -13.05 -30.90 11.87
CA VAL A 872 -13.15 -29.48 12.18
C VAL A 872 -13.87 -29.36 13.52
N VAL A 873 -13.23 -28.70 14.47
CA VAL A 873 -13.81 -28.37 15.78
C VAL A 873 -14.25 -26.91 15.76
N THR A 874 -15.56 -26.71 15.85
CA THR A 874 -16.19 -25.39 15.97
C THR A 874 -16.49 -25.14 17.44
N VAL A 875 -15.96 -24.07 18.00
CA VAL A 875 -16.19 -23.64 19.39
C VAL A 875 -16.93 -22.31 19.37
N ALA A 876 -18.18 -22.31 19.82
CA ALA A 876 -19.00 -21.10 19.91
C ALA A 876 -19.05 -20.64 21.37
N THR A 877 -18.66 -19.40 21.65
CA THR A 877 -18.69 -18.76 22.97
C THR A 877 -19.52 -17.48 22.87
N ALA A 878 -20.41 -17.27 23.83
CA ALA A 878 -21.16 -16.01 23.95
C ALA A 878 -20.50 -15.13 25.03
N PRO A 879 -20.21 -13.84 24.75
CA PRO A 879 -20.45 -13.07 23.52
C PRO A 879 -19.29 -13.07 22.50
N GLN A 880 -18.19 -13.85 22.73
CA GLN A 880 -16.92 -13.70 21.99
C GLN A 880 -16.89 -14.34 20.59
N GLY A 881 -17.97 -15.02 20.13
CA GLY A 881 -18.09 -15.51 18.76
C GLY A 881 -17.74 -16.98 18.54
N THR A 882 -17.38 -17.35 17.31
CA THR A 882 -17.14 -18.74 16.87
C THR A 882 -15.72 -18.93 16.37
N LEU A 883 -15.06 -20.01 16.85
CA LEU A 883 -13.68 -20.40 16.49
C LEU A 883 -13.71 -21.75 15.79
N ASN A 884 -13.06 -21.89 14.64
CA ASN A 884 -12.88 -23.15 13.92
C ASN A 884 -11.42 -23.59 13.98
N LEU A 885 -11.18 -24.80 14.47
CA LEU A 885 -9.86 -25.39 14.67
C LEU A 885 -9.77 -26.76 14.00
N LYS A 886 -8.61 -27.09 13.43
CA LYS A 886 -8.35 -28.42 12.86
C LYS A 886 -8.02 -29.41 13.98
N PHE A 887 -8.60 -30.63 13.94
CA PHE A 887 -8.36 -31.68 14.90
C PHE A 887 -7.98 -32.97 14.19
N ILE A 888 -6.95 -33.66 14.68
CA ILE A 888 -6.49 -34.94 14.21
C ILE A 888 -6.73 -35.98 15.32
N LYS A 889 -7.65 -36.91 15.06
CA LYS A 889 -7.94 -38.07 15.94
C LYS A 889 -6.98 -39.22 15.55
N GLN A 890 -6.19 -39.69 16.53
CA GLN A 890 -5.30 -40.87 16.41
C GLN A 890 -5.95 -42.16 16.82
#